data_c95b5fd3e8fe9825583143d0e5639197
#
_entry.id   c95b5fd3e8fe9825583143d0e5639197
#
_cell.length_a   1.000
_cell.length_b   1.000
_cell.length_c   1.000
_cell.angle_alpha   90.00
_cell.angle_beta   90.00
_cell.angle_gamma   90.00
#
_symmetry.space_group_name_H-M   'P 1'
#
loop_
_entity.id
_entity.type
_entity.pdbx_description
1 polymer ?
#
loop_
_entity_poly.entity_id
_entity_poly.type
_entity_poly.pdbx_seq_one_letter_code
_entity_poly.pdbx_strand_id
1 'polypeptide(L)'
;MSATVLFHHVAKRCLYAHMRCISLFRSQHLSSNVENGEQKREEETESMLVYNPSAYYQRPTSRSSTVGRSETEENLSRNLPLNPAFRQQRSPYSISALRRLSSTKNAQAVSTPNATKESSVNNDPRAFQRCRPEYRNMTHDPSPRSSTVDLNEALLVLHKVTVQKGNMGPSEVSIFLSKLSQIPQEQTAVVRGDKRFNMLLRYSVEILENFTTPQLLDVLSAFVNLGLPQSNSILGLYETEFCRRASEMELHQLLLAADCWRCLGRVVPQYLERLYDNVSRNFNQMGVPELVQLLYIIGEGRRCPDTLVQPIESLLMRHLYQLKPEELSAVCLGLFKSQCSLSERATRRLMDRALAVVEDMSDFAIVNVMKLMRFSYLDHLPWLEAMGSEVPRRAPKMEVQGLMHVVLACSALHYRDDRILLAVAERLPSVANRYRSKDAAKLLWAFGTLGVLPKQCPNLYPCLTAILRERQIEFQQYPEHLLTGLLGLAFAGLLPEDLLSLALSEEFVNRACNSQELELKKDLFTLDGTVGLELPKSTVPRLSLAIREEVTKLLWDFAQSDICQKPEVLEAEDVLRNLLGGEMFVRKHMILPHLRSIDLEVHLDRNDQPVPVSSGPCQENLSSQNVDARLSGVTITDDLLAQLTNTRKTPVQASNQSLTKIHRAEAVRERESIFNVGIDLTDDLLMVLTKSRKRSPHLDDSKPSIQRLAVQVTHRNHYCYRTEQLLGLHALKRRQLALAGYRVVELPHWEWFPLLRRSQSEKLAYMHCKIFSCSDSKN
;
A
#
# COMPACT_ATOMS: atom_id res chain seq x y z
N MET A 1 4.11 -21.96 24.31
CA MET A 1 3.82 -20.90 23.32
C MET A 1 2.96 -21.52 22.23
N SER A 2 1.78 -20.97 22.03
CA SER A 2 0.73 -21.56 21.19
C SER A 2 1.17 -21.58 19.72
N ALA A 3 0.83 -22.63 18.99
CA ALA A 3 1.10 -22.82 17.56
C ALA A 3 0.68 -21.61 16.68
N THR A 4 -0.27 -20.82 17.14
CA THR A 4 -0.77 -19.59 16.50
C THR A 4 0.31 -18.51 16.37
N VAL A 5 1.25 -18.40 17.31
CA VAL A 5 2.33 -17.39 17.28
C VAL A 5 3.41 -17.76 16.28
N LEU A 6 3.71 -19.06 16.13
CA LEU A 6 4.68 -19.54 15.13
C LEU A 6 4.16 -19.38 13.70
N PHE A 7 2.86 -19.60 13.48
CA PHE A 7 2.21 -19.39 12.18
C PHE A 7 2.22 -17.93 11.73
N HIS A 8 2.07 -17.01 12.67
CA HIS A 8 2.10 -15.58 12.37
C HIS A 8 3.48 -15.09 11.90
N HIS A 9 4.56 -15.65 12.47
CA HIS A 9 5.93 -15.32 12.06
C HIS A 9 6.32 -15.90 10.69
N VAL A 10 5.83 -17.10 10.35
CA VAL A 10 6.12 -17.73 9.06
C VAL A 10 5.35 -17.03 7.93
N ALA A 11 4.08 -16.69 8.15
CA ALA A 11 3.30 -15.92 7.17
C ALA A 11 3.90 -14.52 6.91
N LYS A 12 4.44 -13.86 7.95
CA LYS A 12 5.17 -12.58 7.78
C LYS A 12 6.47 -12.76 6.99
N ARG A 13 7.23 -13.84 7.19
CA ARG A 13 8.46 -14.10 6.42
C ARG A 13 8.19 -14.40 4.94
N CYS A 14 7.12 -15.09 4.61
CA CYS A 14 6.72 -15.31 3.21
C CYS A 14 6.29 -14.03 2.51
N LEU A 15 5.57 -13.11 3.19
CA LEU A 15 5.26 -11.77 2.70
C LEU A 15 6.53 -10.92 2.48
N TYR A 16 7.55 -11.06 3.35
CA TYR A 16 8.83 -10.34 3.24
C TYR A 16 9.67 -10.80 2.04
N ALA A 17 9.69 -12.11 1.73
CA ALA A 17 10.39 -12.62 0.55
C ALA A 17 9.75 -12.12 -0.75
N HIS A 18 8.42 -12.05 -0.78
CA HIS A 18 7.64 -11.56 -1.93
C HIS A 18 7.96 -10.09 -2.28
N MET A 19 8.34 -9.29 -1.28
CA MET A 19 8.63 -7.86 -1.44
C MET A 19 10.08 -7.56 -1.86
N ARG A 20 11.03 -8.42 -1.55
CA ARG A 20 12.44 -8.23 -1.95
C ARG A 20 12.66 -8.34 -3.46
N CYS A 21 11.94 -9.22 -4.14
CA CYS A 21 12.08 -9.37 -5.60
C CYS A 21 11.60 -8.14 -6.40
N ILE A 22 10.56 -7.43 -5.92
CA ILE A 22 10.02 -6.25 -6.63
C ILE A 22 10.95 -5.04 -6.52
N SER A 23 11.71 -4.91 -5.42
CA SER A 23 12.67 -3.81 -5.25
C SER A 23 13.95 -4.00 -6.07
N LEU A 24 14.37 -5.25 -6.32
CA LEU A 24 15.55 -5.54 -7.15
C LEU A 24 15.29 -5.28 -8.65
N PHE A 25 14.07 -5.51 -9.12
CA PHE A 25 13.71 -5.18 -10.51
C PHE A 25 13.68 -3.67 -10.79
N ARG A 26 13.44 -2.85 -9.78
CA ARG A 26 13.42 -1.39 -9.93
C ARG A 26 14.83 -0.78 -10.05
N SER A 27 15.88 -1.47 -9.58
CA SER A 27 17.26 -0.99 -9.64
C SER A 27 18.02 -1.41 -10.89
N GLN A 28 17.61 -2.46 -11.58
CA GLN A 28 18.32 -2.94 -12.78
C GLN A 28 17.89 -2.23 -14.07
N HIS A 29 16.70 -1.64 -14.15
CA HIS A 29 16.26 -0.89 -15.33
C HIS A 29 16.72 0.57 -15.37
N LEU A 30 17.37 1.08 -14.31
CA LEU A 30 17.83 2.48 -14.22
C LEU A 30 19.31 2.68 -14.64
N SER A 31 20.04 1.61 -15.02
CA SER A 31 21.45 1.73 -15.35
C SER A 31 21.81 1.73 -16.85
N SER A 32 20.83 1.67 -17.77
CA SER A 32 21.11 1.56 -19.19
C SER A 32 20.67 2.72 -20.10
N ASN A 33 20.19 3.85 -19.53
CA ASN A 33 19.85 5.02 -20.35
C ASN A 33 20.36 6.32 -19.71
N VAL A 34 21.67 6.56 -19.83
CA VAL A 34 22.27 7.88 -19.72
C VAL A 34 23.06 8.11 -20.99
N GLU A 35 22.41 8.71 -21.96
CA GLU A 35 22.97 9.69 -22.89
C GLU A 35 21.86 10.22 -23.80
N ASN A 36 21.75 11.56 -23.79
CA ASN A 36 21.03 12.46 -24.68
C ASN A 36 19.70 13.04 -24.22
N GLY A 37 19.75 14.33 -23.98
CA GLY A 37 18.65 15.24 -24.25
C GLY A 37 18.14 16.04 -23.07
N GLU A 38 18.76 17.17 -22.82
CA GLU A 38 18.20 18.30 -22.10
C GLU A 38 16.81 18.69 -22.63
N GLN A 39 15.97 19.14 -21.70
CA GLN A 39 14.66 19.79 -21.86
C GLN A 39 13.44 18.86 -22.01
N LYS A 40 12.86 18.53 -20.85
CA LYS A 40 11.40 18.58 -20.64
C LYS A 40 11.05 18.53 -19.13
N ARG A 41 10.70 19.68 -18.60
CA ARG A 41 9.65 20.08 -17.63
C ARG A 41 9.08 19.06 -16.63
N GLU A 42 9.39 19.28 -15.40
CA GLU A 42 8.60 19.50 -14.15
C GLU A 42 7.09 19.20 -14.23
N GLU A 43 6.66 17.96 -14.45
CA GLU A 43 5.27 17.53 -14.25
C GLU A 43 5.13 16.12 -13.65
N GLU A 44 6.23 15.45 -13.26
CA GLU A 44 6.21 14.01 -12.91
C GLU A 44 6.04 13.67 -11.42
N THR A 45 5.73 14.59 -10.54
CA THR A 45 5.68 14.30 -9.09
C THR A 45 4.31 13.98 -8.50
N GLU A 46 3.23 14.02 -9.27
CA GLU A 46 1.89 13.69 -8.78
C GLU A 46 1.53 12.19 -8.77
N SER A 47 2.34 11.32 -9.40
CA SER A 47 2.00 9.90 -9.59
C SER A 47 2.08 9.02 -8.34
N MET A 48 2.77 9.44 -7.28
CA MET A 48 2.93 8.62 -6.07
C MET A 48 1.71 8.58 -5.12
N LEU A 49 0.66 9.33 -5.38
CA LEU A 49 -0.59 9.31 -4.61
C LEU A 49 -1.73 8.55 -5.30
N VAL A 50 -1.44 7.97 -6.44
CA VAL A 50 -2.40 7.20 -7.21
C VAL A 50 -2.73 5.92 -6.48
N TYR A 51 -4.03 5.69 -6.28
CA TYR A 51 -4.51 4.44 -5.72
C TYR A 51 -4.26 3.30 -6.69
N ASN A 52 -3.34 2.43 -6.32
CA ASN A 52 -3.16 1.16 -6.97
C ASN A 52 -3.59 0.06 -5.99
N PRO A 53 -4.61 -0.75 -6.31
CA PRO A 53 -5.06 -1.84 -5.46
C PRO A 53 -3.95 -2.82 -5.12
N SER A 54 -3.08 -3.13 -6.08
CA SER A 54 -1.93 -4.02 -5.87
C SER A 54 -0.91 -3.45 -4.89
N ALA A 55 -0.76 -2.12 -4.83
CA ALA A 55 0.15 -1.45 -3.91
C ALA A 55 -0.34 -1.47 -2.45
N TYR A 56 -1.65 -1.68 -2.20
CA TYR A 56 -2.17 -1.79 -0.83
C TYR A 56 -1.79 -3.10 -0.15
N TYR A 57 -1.48 -4.13 -0.93
CA TYR A 57 -0.99 -5.40 -0.42
C TYR A 57 0.54 -5.44 -0.28
N GLN A 58 1.23 -4.40 -0.77
CA GLN A 58 2.68 -4.23 -0.65
C GLN A 58 2.95 -3.28 0.51
N ARG A 59 3.54 -3.80 1.58
CA ARG A 59 4.07 -2.98 2.67
C ARG A 59 5.23 -2.15 2.13
N PRO A 60 5.28 -0.81 2.35
CA PRO A 60 6.50 -0.07 2.08
C PRO A 60 7.62 -0.75 2.86
N THR A 61 8.71 -1.09 2.20
CA THR A 61 9.87 -1.72 2.83
C THR A 61 10.44 -0.78 3.88
N SER A 62 10.01 -0.92 5.13
CA SER A 62 10.79 -0.44 6.24
C SER A 62 12.05 -1.30 6.27
N ARG A 63 13.21 -0.69 6.15
CA ARG A 63 14.49 -1.36 6.33
C ARG A 63 14.41 -2.19 7.59
N SER A 64 14.71 -3.48 7.47
CA SER A 64 14.84 -4.37 8.60
C SER A 64 15.81 -3.75 9.60
N SER A 65 15.30 -3.41 10.78
CA SER A 65 16.12 -3.24 11.95
C SER A 65 16.77 -4.59 12.24
N THR A 66 18.03 -4.74 11.90
CA THR A 66 18.89 -5.79 12.43
C THR A 66 18.99 -5.54 13.92
N VAL A 67 18.27 -6.38 14.66
CA VAL A 67 18.43 -6.50 16.11
C VAL A 67 19.86 -6.97 16.38
N GLY A 68 20.49 -6.25 17.29
CA GLY A 68 21.85 -6.28 17.68
C GLY A 68 22.52 -7.62 17.84
N ARG A 69 23.76 -7.60 17.45
CA ARG A 69 24.81 -8.33 18.13
C ARG A 69 25.90 -7.34 18.53
N SER A 70 26.11 -7.30 19.81
CA SER A 70 27.11 -6.53 20.51
C SER A 70 28.52 -6.86 20.05
N GLU A 71 29.36 -5.84 20.22
CA GLU A 71 30.78 -5.84 20.52
C GLU A 71 31.77 -5.71 19.37
N THR A 72 32.45 -4.58 19.50
CA THR A 72 33.85 -4.27 19.21
C THR A 72 34.33 -4.42 17.77
N GLU A 73 34.59 -3.30 17.14
CA GLU A 73 35.95 -2.87 16.80
C GLU A 73 35.99 -1.52 16.10
N GLU A 74 36.98 -0.79 16.49
CA GLU A 74 37.35 0.59 16.17
C GLU A 74 37.69 0.81 14.69
N ASN A 75 37.43 2.05 14.25
CA ASN A 75 38.23 2.84 13.31
C ASN A 75 38.55 2.26 11.93
N LEU A 76 37.91 2.86 10.94
CA LEU A 76 38.64 3.46 9.83
C LEU A 76 37.73 4.35 8.98
N SER A 77 37.84 5.63 9.24
CA SER A 77 37.38 6.70 8.36
C SER A 77 38.06 6.59 6.99
N ARG A 78 37.29 6.46 5.93
CA ARG A 78 37.68 6.94 4.60
C ARG A 78 36.48 7.51 3.86
N ASN A 79 36.56 8.80 3.67
CA ASN A 79 35.75 9.64 2.82
C ASN A 79 35.65 9.08 1.41
N LEU A 80 34.41 8.83 0.95
CA LEU A 80 34.10 8.81 -0.45
C LEU A 80 32.99 9.86 -0.68
N PRO A 81 33.13 10.73 -1.66
CA PRO A 81 32.19 11.82 -1.89
C PRO A 81 30.88 11.25 -2.42
N LEU A 82 29.81 11.51 -1.69
CA LEU A 82 28.44 11.29 -2.12
C LEU A 82 28.13 12.21 -3.30
N ASN A 83 27.85 11.60 -4.43
CA ASN A 83 27.48 12.25 -5.67
C ASN A 83 26.20 13.09 -5.48
N PRO A 84 26.21 14.42 -5.69
CA PRO A 84 25.06 15.30 -5.41
C PRO A 84 23.86 15.07 -6.33
N ALA A 85 23.98 14.31 -7.41
CA ALA A 85 22.94 14.08 -8.39
C ALA A 85 21.73 13.22 -7.90
N PHE A 86 21.87 12.46 -6.79
CA PHE A 86 20.79 11.63 -6.26
C PHE A 86 19.86 12.35 -5.27
N ARG A 87 20.17 13.60 -4.90
CA ARG A 87 19.37 14.39 -3.95
C ARG A 87 18.26 15.24 -4.59
N GLN A 88 18.22 15.37 -5.92
CA GLN A 88 17.30 16.30 -6.61
C GLN A 88 16.01 15.69 -7.17
N GLN A 89 15.77 14.38 -7.05
CA GLN A 89 14.58 13.75 -7.66
C GLN A 89 13.44 13.38 -6.72
N ARG A 90 13.36 13.95 -5.51
CA ARG A 90 12.17 13.83 -4.67
C ARG A 90 11.72 15.20 -4.20
N SER A 91 11.10 15.93 -5.10
CA SER A 91 10.36 17.14 -4.75
C SER A 91 9.19 16.78 -3.85
N PRO A 92 9.06 17.39 -2.66
CA PRO A 92 7.88 17.19 -1.83
C PRO A 92 6.68 17.84 -2.50
N TYR A 93 5.58 17.11 -2.51
CA TYR A 93 4.31 17.56 -3.07
C TYR A 93 3.95 18.96 -2.61
N SER A 94 3.71 19.82 -3.56
CA SER A 94 3.21 21.16 -3.32
C SER A 94 1.84 21.09 -2.65
N ILE A 95 1.71 21.73 -1.49
CA ILE A 95 0.44 21.91 -0.76
C ILE A 95 -0.61 22.64 -1.64
N SER A 96 -0.18 23.28 -2.72
CA SER A 96 -1.05 23.85 -3.73
C SER A 96 -1.95 22.81 -4.43
N ALA A 97 -1.52 21.56 -4.56
CA ALA A 97 -2.36 20.47 -5.08
C ALA A 97 -3.49 20.11 -4.10
N LEU A 98 -3.19 20.13 -2.79
CA LEU A 98 -4.21 19.94 -1.75
C LEU A 98 -5.18 21.12 -1.67
N ARG A 99 -4.71 22.35 -1.94
CA ARG A 99 -5.59 23.53 -2.05
C ARG A 99 -6.47 23.48 -3.30
N ARG A 100 -5.98 23.02 -4.45
CA ARG A 100 -6.80 22.81 -5.65
C ARG A 100 -7.85 21.72 -5.43
N LEU A 101 -7.55 20.66 -4.69
CA LEU A 101 -8.53 19.64 -4.32
C LEU A 101 -9.60 20.15 -3.34
N SER A 102 -9.31 21.20 -2.56
CA SER A 102 -10.30 21.88 -1.72
C SER A 102 -11.04 23.02 -2.44
N SER A 103 -10.42 23.68 -3.44
CA SER A 103 -11.03 24.79 -4.16
C SER A 103 -11.92 24.36 -5.36
N THR A 104 -11.78 23.14 -5.87
CA THR A 104 -12.73 22.57 -6.84
C THR A 104 -14.10 22.23 -6.25
N LYS A 105 -14.29 22.43 -4.93
CA LYS A 105 -15.64 22.39 -4.32
C LYS A 105 -16.53 23.57 -4.68
N ASN A 106 -16.00 24.62 -5.33
CA ASN A 106 -16.74 25.85 -5.58
C ASN A 106 -17.07 26.16 -7.04
N ALA A 107 -16.82 25.26 -7.97
CA ALA A 107 -17.25 25.45 -9.35
C ALA A 107 -18.38 24.46 -9.67
N GLN A 108 -19.61 24.99 -9.72
CA GLN A 108 -20.89 24.37 -10.06
C GLN A 108 -21.67 23.74 -8.90
N ALA A 109 -22.16 24.58 -8.02
CA ALA A 109 -23.41 24.34 -7.33
C ALA A 109 -24.34 25.52 -7.61
N VAL A 110 -25.37 25.24 -8.39
CA VAL A 110 -26.54 26.11 -8.51
C VAL A 110 -27.15 26.27 -7.12
N SER A 111 -27.31 27.50 -6.71
CA SER A 111 -27.76 28.00 -5.44
C SER A 111 -29.01 27.33 -4.91
N THR A 112 -28.90 26.62 -3.77
CA THR A 112 -29.94 26.55 -2.75
C THR A 112 -29.32 27.01 -1.43
N PRO A 113 -29.91 28.00 -0.75
CA PRO A 113 -29.37 28.53 0.49
C PRO A 113 -29.77 27.64 1.68
N ASN A 114 -28.81 27.45 2.60
CA ASN A 114 -29.00 26.95 3.98
C ASN A 114 -28.85 25.46 4.29
N ALA A 115 -27.77 24.76 3.89
CA ALA A 115 -27.49 23.48 4.55
C ALA A 115 -26.00 23.02 4.59
N THR A 116 -25.01 23.86 4.34
CA THR A 116 -23.66 23.35 4.04
C THR A 116 -22.49 23.90 4.88
N LYS A 117 -22.73 24.66 5.93
CA LYS A 117 -21.61 25.18 6.76
C LYS A 117 -21.18 24.29 7.93
N GLU A 118 -22.02 23.37 8.39
CA GLU A 118 -21.69 22.57 9.58
C GLU A 118 -20.86 21.29 9.26
N SER A 119 -20.97 20.72 8.04
CA SER A 119 -20.29 19.45 7.71
C SER A 119 -18.80 19.58 7.42
N SER A 120 -18.30 20.77 7.03
CA SER A 120 -16.87 20.96 6.73
C SER A 120 -16.00 21.13 7.98
N VAL A 121 -16.59 21.52 9.09
CA VAL A 121 -15.89 21.73 10.38
C VAL A 121 -15.52 20.40 11.03
N ASN A 122 -16.34 19.37 10.85
CA ASN A 122 -16.15 18.07 11.50
C ASN A 122 -15.03 17.21 10.86
N ASN A 123 -14.51 17.58 9.71
CA ASN A 123 -13.46 16.83 9.00
C ASN A 123 -12.05 17.44 9.14
N ASP A 124 -11.90 18.51 9.89
CA ASP A 124 -10.59 19.08 10.20
C ASP A 124 -9.94 18.30 11.35
N PRO A 125 -8.78 17.63 11.12
CA PRO A 125 -8.10 16.86 12.16
C PRO A 125 -7.63 17.72 13.34
N ARG A 126 -7.64 19.04 13.19
CA ARG A 126 -7.26 20.00 14.23
C ARG A 126 -8.43 20.77 14.84
N ALA A 127 -9.67 20.43 14.49
CA ALA A 127 -10.82 21.18 15.01
C ALA A 127 -10.83 21.28 16.56
N PHE A 128 -10.42 20.22 17.24
CA PHE A 128 -10.33 20.20 18.70
C PHE A 128 -9.26 21.13 19.28
N GLN A 129 -8.21 21.48 18.53
CA GLN A 129 -7.12 22.33 19.01
C GLN A 129 -7.59 23.76 19.31
N ARG A 130 -8.57 24.25 18.56
CA ARG A 130 -9.14 25.60 18.74
C ARG A 130 -9.81 25.79 20.09
N CYS A 131 -10.38 24.73 20.66
CA CYS A 131 -11.10 24.77 21.92
C CYS A 131 -10.20 24.49 23.12
N ARG A 132 -8.90 24.20 22.91
CA ARG A 132 -7.97 23.79 23.96
C ARG A 132 -6.79 24.75 24.07
N PRO A 133 -6.62 25.40 25.25
CA PRO A 133 -5.60 26.41 25.45
C PRO A 133 -4.17 25.87 25.28
N GLU A 134 -3.94 24.57 25.56
CA GLU A 134 -2.64 23.92 25.47
C GLU A 134 -2.04 23.88 24.05
N TYR A 135 -2.87 24.08 23.02
CA TYR A 135 -2.41 24.11 21.62
C TYR A 135 -2.20 25.52 21.07
N ARG A 136 -2.66 26.56 21.79
CA ARG A 136 -2.78 27.93 21.25
C ARG A 136 -1.45 28.52 20.80
N ASN A 137 -0.36 28.27 21.52
CA ASN A 137 0.95 28.84 21.28
C ASN A 137 1.80 28.06 20.25
N MET A 138 1.30 26.93 19.74
CA MET A 138 2.01 26.09 18.76
C MET A 138 1.24 25.83 17.47
N THR A 139 0.02 26.39 17.35
CA THR A 139 -0.84 26.21 16.18
C THR A 139 -1.32 27.56 15.64
N HIS A 140 -1.35 27.68 14.32
CA HIS A 140 -1.99 28.81 13.67
C HIS A 140 -3.50 28.58 13.59
N ASP A 141 -4.28 29.54 14.08
CA ASP A 141 -5.75 29.47 14.01
C ASP A 141 -6.25 29.98 12.64
N PRO A 142 -6.80 29.09 11.78
CA PRO A 142 -7.35 29.48 10.49
C PRO A 142 -8.78 30.03 10.58
N SER A 143 -9.34 30.19 11.77
CA SER A 143 -10.70 30.71 11.96
C SER A 143 -10.83 32.12 11.36
N PRO A 144 -11.97 32.45 10.73
CA PRO A 144 -12.24 33.82 10.31
C PRO A 144 -12.22 34.72 11.56
N ARG A 145 -11.24 35.61 11.62
CA ARG A 145 -11.20 36.62 12.70
C ARG A 145 -12.33 37.61 12.49
N SER A 146 -12.99 38.03 13.55
CA SER A 146 -13.81 39.24 13.48
C SER A 146 -12.88 40.35 12.99
N SER A 147 -13.15 40.89 11.79
CA SER A 147 -12.33 41.96 11.25
C SER A 147 -12.46 43.17 12.16
N THR A 148 -11.33 43.55 12.75
CA THR A 148 -11.25 44.73 13.62
C THR A 148 -10.75 45.95 12.86
N VAL A 149 -10.29 45.77 11.63
CA VAL A 149 -9.70 46.80 10.74
C VAL A 149 -10.48 46.86 9.46
N ASP A 150 -11.01 48.06 9.14
CA ASP A 150 -11.63 48.29 7.85
C ASP A 150 -10.59 48.67 6.76
N LEU A 151 -11.04 48.77 5.50
CA LEU A 151 -10.14 49.11 4.39
C LEU A 151 -9.55 50.50 4.53
N ASN A 152 -10.29 51.48 5.09
CA ASN A 152 -9.80 52.84 5.27
C ASN A 152 -8.69 52.89 6.30
N GLU A 153 -8.86 52.18 7.42
CA GLU A 153 -7.83 52.06 8.45
C GLU A 153 -6.59 51.35 7.89
N ALA A 154 -6.76 50.31 7.06
CA ALA A 154 -5.64 49.65 6.40
C ALA A 154 -4.89 50.59 5.45
N LEU A 155 -5.62 51.42 4.70
CA LEU A 155 -5.02 52.43 3.82
C LEU A 155 -4.29 53.53 4.62
N LEU A 156 -4.79 53.91 5.80
CA LEU A 156 -4.09 54.83 6.70
C LEU A 156 -2.77 54.21 7.23
N VAL A 157 -2.76 52.93 7.57
CA VAL A 157 -1.53 52.18 7.95
C VAL A 157 -0.53 52.25 6.77
N LEU A 158 -0.98 51.94 5.56
CA LEU A 158 -0.14 52.00 4.35
C LEU A 158 0.35 53.43 4.07
N HIS A 159 -0.44 54.46 4.37
CA HIS A 159 -0.01 55.85 4.25
C HIS A 159 1.14 56.17 5.23
N LYS A 160 1.06 55.70 6.48
CA LYS A 160 2.15 55.86 7.48
C LYS A 160 3.47 55.24 6.99
N VAL A 161 3.43 54.07 6.32
CA VAL A 161 4.59 53.44 5.67
C VAL A 161 5.29 54.43 4.69
N THR A 162 4.50 55.17 3.92
CA THR A 162 5.05 56.15 2.97
C THR A 162 5.67 57.37 3.67
N VAL A 163 5.07 57.82 4.78
CA VAL A 163 5.56 58.97 5.54
C VAL A 163 6.86 58.65 6.23
N GLN A 164 6.96 57.46 6.84
CA GLN A 164 8.14 57.04 7.63
C GLN A 164 9.35 56.64 6.75
N LYS A 165 9.13 56.30 5.47
CA LYS A 165 10.14 56.05 4.41
C LYS A 165 11.36 55.22 4.87
N GLY A 166 11.15 54.14 5.58
CA GLY A 166 12.21 53.23 6.01
C GLY A 166 12.83 53.56 7.37
N ASN A 167 12.40 54.60 8.07
CA ASN A 167 12.79 54.87 9.45
C ASN A 167 11.98 54.07 10.47
N MET A 168 11.38 52.94 10.02
CA MET A 168 10.53 52.08 10.86
C MET A 168 11.39 51.05 11.59
N GLY A 169 11.20 50.95 12.91
CA GLY A 169 11.81 49.88 13.69
C GLY A 169 11.09 48.53 13.53
N PRO A 170 11.70 47.42 13.98
CA PRO A 170 11.12 46.08 13.93
C PRO A 170 9.71 46.00 14.54
N SER A 171 9.51 46.65 15.69
CA SER A 171 8.20 46.64 16.37
C SER A 171 7.11 47.35 15.56
N GLU A 172 7.42 48.46 14.86
CA GLU A 172 6.46 49.18 14.05
C GLU A 172 6.07 48.35 12.81
N VAL A 173 7.03 47.72 12.13
CA VAL A 173 6.80 46.87 10.98
C VAL A 173 5.95 45.67 11.36
N SER A 174 6.25 45.01 12.49
CA SER A 174 5.46 43.88 12.99
C SER A 174 4.02 44.32 13.32
N ILE A 175 3.81 45.47 14.01
CA ILE A 175 2.49 46.01 14.30
C ILE A 175 1.71 46.36 13.03
N PHE A 176 2.36 46.98 12.05
CA PHE A 176 1.69 47.33 10.77
C PHE A 176 1.26 46.07 10.00
N LEU A 177 2.11 45.07 9.87
CA LEU A 177 1.78 43.79 9.24
C LEU A 177 0.66 43.06 9.99
N SER A 178 0.73 43.06 11.33
CA SER A 178 -0.31 42.45 12.18
C SER A 178 -1.65 43.15 12.00
N LYS A 179 -1.71 44.49 11.98
CA LYS A 179 -2.93 45.24 11.72
C LYS A 179 -3.50 44.99 10.32
N LEU A 180 -2.64 45.02 9.28
CA LEU A 180 -3.06 44.71 7.92
C LEU A 180 -3.60 43.29 7.76
N SER A 181 -3.15 42.35 8.60
CA SER A 181 -3.61 40.97 8.59
C SER A 181 -5.02 40.77 9.17
N GLN A 182 -5.58 41.79 9.83
CA GLN A 182 -6.90 41.72 10.47
C GLN A 182 -8.04 42.22 9.58
N ILE A 183 -7.77 42.57 8.32
CA ILE A 183 -8.81 42.94 7.35
C ILE A 183 -9.62 41.74 6.87
N PRO A 184 -10.86 41.95 6.39
CA PRO A 184 -11.67 40.88 5.81
C PRO A 184 -10.93 40.16 4.68
N GLN A 185 -11.09 38.86 4.59
CA GLN A 185 -10.38 38.02 3.61
C GLN A 185 -10.64 38.46 2.16
N GLU A 186 -11.83 38.97 1.88
CA GLU A 186 -12.24 39.48 0.57
C GLU A 186 -11.42 40.71 0.13
N GLN A 187 -10.95 41.52 1.07
CA GLN A 187 -10.23 42.78 0.85
C GLN A 187 -8.70 42.59 0.87
N THR A 188 -8.18 41.41 1.28
CA THR A 188 -6.73 41.16 1.33
C THR A 188 -6.04 41.30 0.00
N ALA A 189 -6.74 41.01 -1.10
CA ALA A 189 -6.23 41.18 -2.47
C ALA A 189 -5.93 42.66 -2.80
N VAL A 190 -6.77 43.59 -2.32
CA VAL A 190 -6.58 45.03 -2.53
C VAL A 190 -5.31 45.50 -1.81
N VAL A 191 -5.12 45.11 -0.55
CA VAL A 191 -3.92 45.48 0.23
C VAL A 191 -2.65 44.88 -0.39
N ARG A 192 -2.68 43.63 -0.83
CA ARG A 192 -1.52 42.99 -1.50
C ARG A 192 -1.16 43.62 -2.84
N GLY A 193 -2.14 44.19 -3.55
CA GLY A 193 -1.93 44.90 -4.81
C GLY A 193 -1.32 46.30 -4.62
N ASP A 194 -1.34 46.86 -3.40
CA ASP A 194 -0.86 48.19 -3.13
C ASP A 194 0.69 48.24 -3.15
N LYS A 195 1.24 49.23 -3.85
CA LYS A 195 2.70 49.46 -3.92
C LYS A 195 3.32 49.71 -2.54
N ARG A 196 2.58 50.35 -1.65
CA ARG A 196 3.01 50.65 -0.27
C ARG A 196 3.16 49.40 0.55
N PHE A 197 2.33 48.40 0.33
CA PHE A 197 2.47 47.09 0.94
C PHE A 197 3.78 46.42 0.50
N ASN A 198 4.13 46.46 -0.78
CA ASN A 198 5.40 45.94 -1.27
C ASN A 198 6.61 46.70 -0.69
N MET A 199 6.47 48.00 -0.41
CA MET A 199 7.48 48.77 0.30
C MET A 199 7.65 48.26 1.76
N LEU A 200 6.53 48.03 2.46
CA LEU A 200 6.55 47.48 3.82
C LEU A 200 7.21 46.11 3.86
N LEU A 201 6.90 45.23 2.90
CA LEU A 201 7.56 43.93 2.76
C LEU A 201 9.07 44.07 2.53
N ARG A 202 9.50 45.03 1.72
CA ARG A 202 10.90 45.29 1.45
C ARG A 202 11.62 45.76 2.74
N TYR A 203 11.03 46.72 3.45
CA TYR A 203 11.59 47.18 4.74
C TYR A 203 11.66 46.06 5.76
N SER A 204 10.65 45.17 5.79
CA SER A 204 10.71 44.02 6.72
C SER A 204 11.90 43.09 6.43
N VAL A 205 12.34 43.00 5.18
CA VAL A 205 13.55 42.24 4.82
C VAL A 205 14.81 42.97 5.17
N GLU A 206 14.86 44.29 4.95
CA GLU A 206 16.04 45.11 5.27
C GLU A 206 16.39 45.07 6.77
N ILE A 207 15.40 44.93 7.65
CA ILE A 207 15.57 44.86 9.11
C ILE A 207 15.38 43.45 9.69
N LEU A 208 15.40 42.43 8.85
CA LEU A 208 15.01 41.06 9.20
C LEU A 208 15.75 40.50 10.41
N GLU A 209 17.07 40.77 10.50
CA GLU A 209 17.93 40.32 11.58
C GLU A 209 17.63 40.99 12.94
N ASN A 210 16.99 42.15 12.90
CA ASN A 210 16.70 42.95 14.08
C ASN A 210 15.39 42.61 14.79
N PHE A 211 14.51 41.76 14.14
CA PHE A 211 13.31 41.31 14.79
C PHE A 211 13.62 40.37 15.95
N THR A 212 12.83 40.43 16.99
CA THR A 212 12.82 39.38 18.01
C THR A 212 12.10 38.14 17.47
N THR A 213 12.35 36.96 18.05
CA THR A 213 11.67 35.72 17.62
C THR A 213 10.13 35.81 17.69
N PRO A 214 9.51 36.36 18.75
CA PRO A 214 8.06 36.58 18.75
C PRO A 214 7.59 37.51 17.63
N GLN A 215 8.29 38.60 17.33
CA GLN A 215 7.92 39.50 16.22
C GLN A 215 8.00 38.78 14.85
N LEU A 216 9.00 37.94 14.64
CA LEU A 216 9.10 37.14 13.41
C LEU A 216 7.93 36.16 13.27
N LEU A 217 7.48 35.54 14.36
CA LEU A 217 6.30 34.67 14.38
C LEU A 217 5.02 35.44 14.08
N ASP A 218 4.87 36.65 14.64
CA ASP A 218 3.75 37.54 14.36
C ASP A 218 3.71 37.94 12.88
N VAL A 219 4.88 38.32 12.32
CA VAL A 219 4.99 38.64 10.88
C VAL A 219 4.67 37.45 10.01
N LEU A 220 5.19 36.24 10.35
CA LEU A 220 4.88 35.02 9.60
C LEU A 220 3.39 34.67 9.66
N SER A 221 2.77 34.84 10.83
CA SER A 221 1.33 34.67 11.02
C SER A 221 0.53 35.70 10.20
N ALA A 222 0.99 36.95 10.17
CA ALA A 222 0.38 38.00 9.33
C ALA A 222 0.45 37.64 7.83
N PHE A 223 1.56 37.08 7.36
CA PHE A 223 1.69 36.60 5.97
C PHE A 223 0.67 35.50 5.63
N VAL A 224 0.41 34.58 6.58
CA VAL A 224 -0.62 33.54 6.42
C VAL A 224 -1.99 34.18 6.27
N ASN A 225 -2.36 35.11 7.17
CA ASN A 225 -3.66 35.77 7.20
C ASN A 225 -3.88 36.62 5.94
N LEU A 226 -2.87 37.31 5.48
CA LEU A 226 -2.87 38.10 4.23
C LEU A 226 -2.87 37.20 2.99
N GLY A 227 -2.63 35.90 3.13
CA GLY A 227 -2.60 34.95 2.00
C GLY A 227 -1.46 35.23 1.04
N LEU A 228 -0.25 35.53 1.51
CA LEU A 228 0.91 35.76 0.65
C LEU A 228 1.13 34.56 -0.29
N PRO A 229 1.39 34.79 -1.59
CA PRO A 229 1.68 33.71 -2.51
C PRO A 229 2.94 32.93 -2.10
N GLN A 230 2.91 31.60 -2.18
CA GLN A 230 4.06 30.74 -1.87
C GLN A 230 5.30 31.05 -2.72
N SER A 231 5.11 31.63 -3.92
CA SER A 231 6.17 32.01 -4.86
C SER A 231 6.83 33.35 -4.51
N ASN A 232 6.37 34.04 -3.45
CA ASN A 232 6.96 35.32 -3.08
C ASN A 232 8.40 35.11 -2.59
N SER A 233 9.37 35.81 -3.21
CA SER A 233 10.80 35.63 -2.96
C SER A 233 11.23 35.96 -1.52
N ILE A 234 10.52 36.89 -0.84
CA ILE A 234 10.86 37.26 0.54
C ILE A 234 10.73 36.08 1.50
N LEU A 235 9.80 35.14 1.23
CA LEU A 235 9.60 33.97 2.09
C LEU A 235 10.85 33.10 2.19
N GLY A 236 11.73 33.10 1.16
CA GLY A 236 13.02 32.41 1.22
C GLY A 236 14.00 33.05 2.22
N LEU A 237 14.01 34.38 2.33
CA LEU A 237 14.85 35.10 3.27
C LEU A 237 14.37 34.84 4.71
N TYR A 238 13.04 34.87 4.93
CA TYR A 238 12.46 34.50 6.23
C TYR A 238 12.77 33.05 6.61
N GLU A 239 12.70 32.09 5.66
CA GLU A 239 13.10 30.70 5.92
C GLU A 239 14.55 30.60 6.40
N THR A 240 15.46 31.31 5.72
CA THR A 240 16.88 31.33 6.11
C THR A 240 17.06 31.88 7.52
N GLU A 241 16.37 32.97 7.88
CA GLU A 241 16.46 33.58 9.23
C GLU A 241 15.87 32.67 10.30
N PHE A 242 14.71 32.01 10.02
CA PHE A 242 14.15 31.00 10.93
C PHE A 242 15.10 29.80 11.10
N CYS A 243 15.79 29.35 10.03
CA CYS A 243 16.80 28.29 10.12
C CYS A 243 17.97 28.70 10.99
N ARG A 244 18.43 29.96 10.89
CA ARG A 244 19.51 30.50 11.69
C ARG A 244 19.19 30.52 13.20
N ARG A 245 17.95 30.91 13.53
CA ARG A 245 17.48 31.01 14.93
C ARG A 245 16.94 29.72 15.51
N ALA A 246 16.75 28.68 14.72
CA ALA A 246 16.07 27.45 15.17
C ALA A 246 16.70 26.80 16.41
N SER A 247 18.01 27.01 16.65
CA SER A 247 18.68 26.50 17.85
C SER A 247 18.36 27.29 19.14
N GLU A 248 17.91 28.53 19.00
CA GLU A 248 17.57 29.44 20.11
C GLU A 248 16.07 29.47 20.42
N MET A 249 15.24 28.93 19.48
CA MET A 249 13.80 28.90 19.59
C MET A 249 13.33 27.78 20.52
N GLU A 250 12.31 28.07 21.30
CA GLU A 250 11.61 27.06 22.09
C GLU A 250 10.78 26.14 21.18
N LEU A 251 10.53 24.89 21.64
CA LEU A 251 9.83 23.88 20.82
C LEU A 251 8.45 24.36 20.34
N HIS A 252 7.68 25.02 21.19
CA HIS A 252 6.36 25.55 20.80
C HIS A 252 6.45 26.61 19.69
N GLN A 253 7.51 27.45 19.70
CA GLN A 253 7.76 28.44 18.66
C GLN A 253 8.16 27.78 17.35
N LEU A 254 8.98 26.73 17.42
CA LEU A 254 9.36 25.92 16.24
C LEU A 254 8.13 25.26 15.60
N LEU A 255 7.24 24.68 16.42
CA LEU A 255 6.01 24.05 15.94
C LEU A 255 5.04 25.06 15.33
N LEU A 256 4.88 26.25 15.94
CA LEU A 256 4.06 27.34 15.41
C LEU A 256 4.57 27.82 14.04
N ALA A 257 5.88 28.09 13.94
CA ALA A 257 6.47 28.49 12.66
C ALA A 257 6.26 27.41 11.57
N ALA A 258 6.47 26.13 11.89
CA ALA A 258 6.23 25.03 10.97
C ALA A 258 4.75 24.99 10.49
N ASP A 259 3.81 25.25 11.40
CA ASP A 259 2.40 25.31 11.06
C ASP A 259 2.04 26.52 10.18
N CYS A 260 2.65 27.70 10.46
CA CYS A 260 2.51 28.89 9.61
C CYS A 260 3.06 28.63 8.19
N TRP A 261 4.25 28.02 8.05
CA TRP A 261 4.80 27.65 6.75
C TRP A 261 3.88 26.73 5.98
N ARG A 262 3.31 25.73 6.66
CA ARG A 262 2.32 24.84 6.08
C ARG A 262 1.06 25.60 5.61
N CYS A 263 0.57 26.54 6.42
CA CYS A 263 -0.58 27.37 6.05
C CYS A 263 -0.31 28.27 4.84
N LEU A 264 0.92 28.75 4.66
CA LEU A 264 1.36 29.49 3.48
C LEU A 264 1.48 28.60 2.23
N GLY A 265 1.45 27.27 2.40
CA GLY A 265 1.64 26.33 1.30
C GLY A 265 3.09 26.22 0.84
N ARG A 266 4.06 26.72 1.62
CA ARG A 266 5.48 26.68 1.27
C ARG A 266 6.15 25.49 1.89
N VAL A 267 6.93 24.77 1.08
CA VAL A 267 7.79 23.67 1.52
C VAL A 267 9.10 24.26 2.04
N VAL A 268 9.46 23.95 3.28
CA VAL A 268 10.63 24.46 3.99
C VAL A 268 11.50 23.32 4.54
N PRO A 269 12.18 22.56 3.66
CA PRO A 269 12.87 21.34 4.07
C PRO A 269 14.03 21.61 5.04
N GLN A 270 14.76 22.73 4.86
CA GLN A 270 15.88 23.08 5.74
C GLN A 270 15.38 23.43 7.15
N TYR A 271 14.28 24.18 7.25
CA TYR A 271 13.67 24.51 8.52
C TYR A 271 13.12 23.26 9.24
N LEU A 272 12.44 22.38 8.52
CA LEU A 272 11.92 21.12 9.09
C LEU A 272 13.06 20.22 9.59
N GLU A 273 14.19 20.17 8.91
CA GLU A 273 15.37 19.43 9.37
C GLU A 273 15.85 19.97 10.73
N ARG A 274 15.92 21.31 10.90
CA ARG A 274 16.28 21.94 12.19
C ARG A 274 15.26 21.63 13.29
N LEU A 275 13.98 21.67 12.98
CA LEU A 275 12.92 21.26 13.91
C LEU A 275 13.11 19.81 14.34
N TYR A 276 13.36 18.90 13.41
CA TYR A 276 13.52 17.47 13.71
C TYR A 276 14.78 17.19 14.54
N ASP A 277 15.87 17.90 14.29
CA ASP A 277 17.08 17.84 15.10
C ASP A 277 16.85 18.34 16.54
N ASN A 278 16.06 19.40 16.71
CA ASN A 278 15.67 19.91 18.03
C ASN A 278 14.79 18.89 18.76
N VAL A 279 13.79 18.34 18.09
CA VAL A 279 12.91 17.28 18.63
C VAL A 279 13.74 16.08 19.08
N SER A 280 14.68 15.60 18.24
CA SER A 280 15.51 14.44 18.57
C SER A 280 16.34 14.63 19.85
N ARG A 281 16.76 15.86 20.13
CA ARG A 281 17.53 16.20 21.36
C ARG A 281 16.65 16.38 22.59
N ASN A 282 15.45 16.93 22.42
CA ASN A 282 14.58 17.38 23.51
C ASN A 282 13.33 16.55 23.69
N PHE A 283 13.18 15.37 23.03
CA PHE A 283 11.95 14.60 23.03
C PHE A 283 11.47 14.19 24.44
N ASN A 284 12.36 14.08 25.42
CA ASN A 284 12.00 13.73 26.79
C ASN A 284 11.13 14.79 27.48
N GLN A 285 11.18 16.04 27.03
CA GLN A 285 10.43 17.17 27.60
C GLN A 285 9.06 17.37 26.94
N MET A 286 8.78 16.64 25.86
CA MET A 286 7.54 16.77 25.10
C MET A 286 6.37 16.14 25.85
N GLY A 287 5.24 16.86 25.88
CA GLY A 287 3.95 16.39 26.34
C GLY A 287 3.05 15.91 25.19
N VAL A 288 1.78 15.66 25.52
CA VAL A 288 0.76 15.25 24.53
C VAL A 288 0.55 16.31 23.45
N PRO A 289 0.37 17.61 23.77
CA PRO A 289 0.11 18.63 22.76
C PRO A 289 1.24 18.75 21.70
N GLU A 290 2.50 18.74 22.14
CA GLU A 290 3.66 18.82 21.28
C GLU A 290 3.78 17.58 20.38
N LEU A 291 3.55 16.39 20.93
CA LEU A 291 3.54 15.13 20.17
C LEU A 291 2.47 15.13 19.07
N VAL A 292 1.25 15.54 19.41
CA VAL A 292 0.13 15.60 18.47
C VAL A 292 0.39 16.61 17.35
N GLN A 293 0.90 17.80 17.71
CA GLN A 293 1.23 18.83 16.72
C GLN A 293 2.41 18.44 15.84
N LEU A 294 3.44 17.81 16.40
CA LEU A 294 4.57 17.26 15.64
C LEU A 294 4.10 16.22 14.62
N LEU A 295 3.29 15.25 15.04
CA LEU A 295 2.76 14.21 14.15
C LEU A 295 1.87 14.80 13.05
N TYR A 296 1.14 15.89 13.35
CA TYR A 296 0.38 16.60 12.34
C TYR A 296 1.30 17.21 11.27
N ILE A 297 2.37 17.91 11.68
CA ILE A 297 3.36 18.54 10.78
C ILE A 297 4.05 17.47 9.92
N ILE A 298 4.53 16.40 10.55
CA ILE A 298 5.18 15.27 9.85
C ILE A 298 4.20 14.61 8.88
N GLY A 299 2.94 14.43 9.29
CA GLY A 299 1.89 13.85 8.45
C GLY A 299 1.57 14.69 7.21
N GLU A 300 1.55 16.02 7.34
CA GLU A 300 1.39 16.92 6.19
C GLU A 300 2.61 16.88 5.26
N GLY A 301 3.82 16.69 5.81
CA GLY A 301 5.06 16.47 5.06
C GLY A 301 5.15 15.10 4.38
N ARG A 302 4.20 14.20 4.61
CA ARG A 302 4.09 12.85 3.99
C ARG A 302 5.27 11.91 4.23
N ARG A 303 6.20 12.26 5.09
CA ARG A 303 7.36 11.43 5.41
C ARG A 303 7.80 11.67 6.84
N CYS A 304 7.99 10.59 7.59
CA CYS A 304 8.65 10.61 8.89
C CYS A 304 10.14 10.33 8.70
N PRO A 305 11.04 11.19 9.25
CA PRO A 305 12.46 10.86 9.31
C PRO A 305 12.70 9.58 10.13
N ASP A 306 13.59 8.71 9.66
CA ASP A 306 13.90 7.45 10.34
C ASP A 306 14.43 7.68 11.78
N THR A 307 15.13 8.80 11.99
CA THR A 307 15.66 9.21 13.30
C THR A 307 14.58 9.53 14.34
N LEU A 308 13.37 9.90 13.91
CA LEU A 308 12.27 10.27 14.80
C LEU A 308 11.34 9.08 15.14
N VAL A 309 11.44 7.95 14.47
CA VAL A 309 10.52 6.81 14.68
C VAL A 309 10.59 6.31 16.12
N GLN A 310 11.81 6.07 16.64
CA GLN A 310 12.01 5.58 18.02
C GLN A 310 11.61 6.61 19.08
N PRO A 311 12.03 7.91 18.99
CA PRO A 311 11.53 8.96 19.87
C PRO A 311 10.00 9.07 19.88
N ILE A 312 9.35 9.07 18.72
CA ILE A 312 7.89 9.14 18.61
C ILE A 312 7.23 7.93 19.28
N GLU A 313 7.75 6.71 19.03
CA GLU A 313 7.23 5.50 19.66
C GLU A 313 7.34 5.57 21.19
N SER A 314 8.49 6.03 21.70
CA SER A 314 8.74 6.16 23.14
C SER A 314 7.81 7.18 23.79
N LEU A 315 7.64 8.36 23.16
CA LEU A 315 6.71 9.40 23.62
C LEU A 315 5.26 8.89 23.62
N LEU A 316 4.86 8.26 22.53
CA LEU A 316 3.52 7.73 22.39
C LEU A 316 3.21 6.69 23.47
N MET A 317 4.16 5.79 23.78
CA MET A 317 3.98 4.79 24.83
C MET A 317 3.94 5.40 26.23
N ARG A 318 4.68 6.51 26.47
CA ARG A 318 4.67 7.25 27.74
C ARG A 318 3.32 7.91 27.98
N HIS A 319 2.77 8.54 26.96
CA HIS A 319 1.55 9.37 27.06
C HIS A 319 0.27 8.67 26.59
N LEU A 320 0.32 7.39 26.26
CA LEU A 320 -0.76 6.65 25.62
C LEU A 320 -2.11 6.79 26.32
N TYR A 321 -2.13 6.66 27.65
CA TYR A 321 -3.36 6.73 28.45
C TYR A 321 -3.88 8.15 28.68
N GLN A 322 -3.05 9.17 28.43
CA GLN A 322 -3.43 10.58 28.53
C GLN A 322 -4.11 11.08 27.25
N LEU A 323 -3.92 10.37 26.11
CA LEU A 323 -4.53 10.75 24.84
C LEU A 323 -6.06 10.71 24.93
N LYS A 324 -6.69 11.83 24.62
CA LYS A 324 -8.13 11.94 24.42
C LYS A 324 -8.53 11.38 23.04
N PRO A 325 -9.81 11.05 22.77
CA PRO A 325 -10.24 10.44 21.51
C PRO A 325 -9.79 11.19 20.26
N GLU A 326 -9.90 12.53 20.22
CA GLU A 326 -9.51 13.35 19.07
C GLU A 326 -7.98 13.42 18.90
N GLU A 327 -7.22 13.45 20.00
CA GLU A 327 -5.75 13.41 19.97
C GLU A 327 -5.26 12.06 19.46
N LEU A 328 -5.86 10.98 19.92
CA LEU A 328 -5.58 9.64 19.41
C LEU A 328 -5.87 9.55 17.92
N SER A 329 -6.97 10.13 17.46
CA SER A 329 -7.33 10.24 16.05
C SER A 329 -6.27 11.00 15.25
N ALA A 330 -5.83 12.15 15.77
CA ALA A 330 -4.80 12.98 15.13
C ALA A 330 -3.46 12.24 15.04
N VAL A 331 -3.07 11.53 16.10
CA VAL A 331 -1.89 10.64 16.12
C VAL A 331 -2.01 9.55 15.04
N CYS A 332 -3.12 8.82 14.99
CA CYS A 332 -3.34 7.77 13.98
C CYS A 332 -3.27 8.33 12.55
N LEU A 333 -3.86 9.50 12.32
CA LEU A 333 -3.81 10.16 11.01
C LEU A 333 -2.39 10.62 10.65
N GLY A 334 -1.66 11.18 11.60
CA GLY A 334 -0.28 11.62 11.44
C GLY A 334 0.64 10.46 11.05
N LEU A 335 0.59 9.37 11.79
CA LEU A 335 1.33 8.12 11.51
C LEU A 335 0.99 7.53 10.14
N PHE A 336 -0.30 7.50 9.79
CA PHE A 336 -0.76 7.03 8.48
C PHE A 336 -0.24 7.91 7.33
N LYS A 337 -0.40 9.24 7.45
CA LYS A 337 0.00 10.19 6.40
C LYS A 337 1.50 10.24 6.19
N SER A 338 2.28 10.16 7.25
CA SER A 338 3.74 10.19 7.22
C SER A 338 4.38 8.86 6.86
N GLN A 339 3.56 7.79 6.73
CA GLN A 339 4.06 6.42 6.56
C GLN A 339 5.01 5.98 7.67
N CYS A 340 4.80 6.49 8.89
CA CYS A 340 5.59 6.14 10.07
C CYS A 340 5.16 4.77 10.60
N SER A 341 6.03 3.78 10.45
CA SER A 341 5.79 2.42 10.95
C SER A 341 6.35 2.27 12.36
N LEU A 342 5.46 2.19 13.33
CA LEU A 342 5.79 1.81 14.69
C LEU A 342 6.02 0.29 14.80
N SER A 343 6.59 -0.16 15.94
CA SER A 343 6.64 -1.57 16.25
C SER A 343 5.23 -2.17 16.33
N GLU A 344 5.09 -3.46 16.03
CA GLU A 344 3.80 -4.15 16.15
C GLU A 344 3.23 -4.04 17.57
N ARG A 345 4.10 -4.13 18.58
CA ARG A 345 3.72 -4.01 19.99
C ARG A 345 3.13 -2.63 20.30
N ALA A 346 3.78 -1.56 19.85
CA ALA A 346 3.30 -0.21 20.07
C ALA A 346 1.98 0.05 19.33
N THR A 347 1.89 -0.40 18.06
CA THR A 347 0.66 -0.26 17.28
C THR A 347 -0.49 -1.02 17.93
N ARG A 348 -0.25 -2.22 18.46
CA ARG A 348 -1.28 -3.01 19.14
C ARG A 348 -1.79 -2.33 20.41
N ARG A 349 -0.89 -1.78 21.24
CA ARG A 349 -1.28 -1.00 22.42
C ARG A 349 -2.06 0.28 22.08
N LEU A 350 -1.69 0.92 20.95
CA LEU A 350 -2.44 2.07 20.45
C LEU A 350 -3.87 1.67 20.06
N MET A 351 -4.05 0.49 19.45
CA MET A 351 -5.38 -0.04 19.14
C MET A 351 -6.17 -0.43 20.38
N ASP A 352 -5.53 -1.02 21.40
CA ASP A 352 -6.16 -1.31 22.69
C ASP A 352 -6.69 -0.01 23.34
N ARG A 353 -5.90 1.07 23.30
CA ARG A 353 -6.34 2.37 23.79
C ARG A 353 -7.49 2.95 22.97
N ALA A 354 -7.43 2.81 21.63
CA ALA A 354 -8.51 3.25 20.75
C ALA A 354 -9.82 2.52 21.08
N LEU A 355 -9.75 1.21 21.31
CA LEU A 355 -10.90 0.41 21.69
C LEU A 355 -11.51 0.87 23.02
N ALA A 356 -10.66 1.20 24.01
CA ALA A 356 -11.11 1.66 25.32
C ALA A 356 -11.86 3.00 25.29
N VAL A 357 -11.74 3.78 24.22
CA VAL A 357 -12.40 5.11 24.08
C VAL A 357 -13.28 5.21 22.84
N VAL A 358 -13.64 4.08 22.24
CA VAL A 358 -14.35 4.03 20.94
C VAL A 358 -15.71 4.71 20.97
N GLU A 359 -16.42 4.62 22.09
CA GLU A 359 -17.75 5.23 22.28
C GLU A 359 -17.70 6.75 22.22
N ASP A 360 -16.63 7.35 22.74
CA ASP A 360 -16.41 8.80 22.77
C ASP A 360 -15.76 9.34 21.47
N MET A 361 -15.38 8.47 20.54
CA MET A 361 -14.78 8.85 19.27
C MET A 361 -15.80 9.44 18.30
N SER A 362 -15.42 10.50 17.60
CA SER A 362 -16.14 10.98 16.41
C SER A 362 -16.04 9.98 15.25
N ASP A 363 -16.96 10.09 14.28
CA ASP A 363 -16.90 9.27 13.05
C ASP A 363 -15.57 9.46 12.32
N PHE A 364 -15.05 10.68 12.32
CA PHE A 364 -13.74 11.00 11.75
C PHE A 364 -12.60 10.30 12.51
N ALA A 365 -12.68 10.22 13.83
CA ALA A 365 -11.68 9.55 14.66
C ALA A 365 -11.59 8.06 14.36
N ILE A 366 -12.74 7.38 14.30
CA ILE A 366 -12.80 5.96 13.93
C ILE A 366 -12.17 5.71 12.54
N VAL A 367 -12.49 6.55 11.56
CA VAL A 367 -11.92 6.44 10.21
C VAL A 367 -10.40 6.58 10.22
N ASN A 368 -9.84 7.44 11.06
CA ASN A 368 -8.38 7.62 11.14
C ASN A 368 -7.69 6.42 11.79
N VAL A 369 -8.30 5.80 12.80
CA VAL A 369 -7.82 4.53 13.36
C VAL A 369 -7.85 3.43 12.29
N MET A 370 -8.93 3.30 11.53
CA MET A 370 -9.03 2.33 10.43
C MET A 370 -7.98 2.58 9.33
N LYS A 371 -7.65 3.84 9.03
CA LYS A 371 -6.54 4.18 8.10
C LYS A 371 -5.20 3.68 8.61
N LEU A 372 -4.91 3.86 9.90
CA LEU A 372 -3.66 3.38 10.50
C LEU A 372 -3.60 1.85 10.50
N MET A 373 -4.67 1.17 10.90
CA MET A 373 -4.74 -0.30 10.87
C MET A 373 -4.47 -0.85 9.46
N ARG A 374 -5.10 -0.26 8.46
CA ARG A 374 -4.85 -0.63 7.06
C ARG A 374 -3.39 -0.42 6.66
N PHE A 375 -2.78 0.69 7.06
CA PHE A 375 -1.38 1.00 6.76
C PHE A 375 -0.42 0.03 7.44
N SER A 376 -0.66 -0.28 8.72
CA SER A 376 0.18 -1.20 9.50
C SER A 376 -0.10 -2.68 9.23
N TYR A 377 -1.16 -3.02 8.47
CA TYR A 377 -1.65 -4.39 8.26
C TYR A 377 -1.85 -5.15 9.59
N LEU A 378 -2.26 -4.43 10.63
CA LEU A 378 -2.46 -5.00 11.95
C LEU A 378 -3.85 -5.63 12.05
N ASP A 379 -3.89 -6.92 12.33
CA ASP A 379 -5.11 -7.68 12.60
C ASP A 379 -5.50 -7.57 14.09
N HIS A 380 -6.02 -6.44 14.50
CA HIS A 380 -6.53 -6.25 15.86
C HIS A 380 -8.02 -6.64 15.92
N LEU A 381 -8.28 -7.92 16.22
CA LEU A 381 -9.64 -8.47 16.16
C LEU A 381 -10.64 -7.76 17.08
N PRO A 382 -10.33 -7.44 18.37
CA PRO A 382 -11.29 -6.77 19.23
C PRO A 382 -11.77 -5.42 18.67
N TRP A 383 -10.88 -4.66 18.02
CA TRP A 383 -11.27 -3.42 17.34
C TRP A 383 -12.19 -3.69 16.14
N LEU A 384 -11.87 -4.69 15.32
CA LEU A 384 -12.67 -5.03 14.14
C LEU A 384 -14.07 -5.53 14.53
N GLU A 385 -14.17 -6.30 15.60
CA GLU A 385 -15.45 -6.77 16.15
C GLU A 385 -16.30 -5.60 16.70
N ALA A 386 -15.67 -4.63 17.39
CA ALA A 386 -16.33 -3.42 17.84
C ALA A 386 -16.87 -2.60 16.66
N MET A 387 -16.13 -2.56 15.53
CA MET A 387 -16.61 -1.88 14.32
C MET A 387 -17.85 -2.56 13.73
N GLY A 388 -18.07 -3.84 13.97
CA GLY A 388 -19.30 -4.55 13.59
C GLY A 388 -20.57 -3.98 14.21
N SER A 389 -20.47 -3.28 15.34
CA SER A 389 -21.58 -2.55 15.99
C SER A 389 -21.52 -1.04 15.74
N GLU A 390 -20.33 -0.45 15.79
CA GLU A 390 -20.16 1.00 15.67
C GLU A 390 -20.45 1.52 14.26
N VAL A 391 -19.98 0.81 13.22
CA VAL A 391 -20.20 1.25 11.84
C VAL A 391 -21.67 1.27 11.45
N PRO A 392 -22.49 0.22 11.71
CA PRO A 392 -23.93 0.28 11.42
C PRO A 392 -24.65 1.43 12.09
N ARG A 393 -24.30 1.73 13.36
CA ARG A 393 -24.87 2.84 14.13
C ARG A 393 -24.53 4.21 13.55
N ARG A 394 -23.34 4.36 12.97
CA ARG A 394 -22.78 5.64 12.48
C ARG A 394 -22.92 5.85 10.97
N ALA A 395 -22.97 4.79 10.17
CA ALA A 395 -23.03 4.84 8.71
C ALA A 395 -24.09 5.81 8.15
N PRO A 396 -25.31 5.93 8.72
CA PRO A 396 -26.32 6.89 8.23
C PRO A 396 -25.86 8.35 8.21
N LYS A 397 -24.93 8.74 9.09
CA LYS A 397 -24.40 10.10 9.22
C LYS A 397 -23.03 10.28 8.57
N MET A 398 -22.33 9.19 8.28
CA MET A 398 -20.98 9.24 7.74
C MET A 398 -20.94 9.78 6.31
N GLU A 399 -19.88 10.52 6.02
CA GLU A 399 -19.55 10.99 4.67
C GLU A 399 -18.93 9.86 3.81
N VAL A 400 -19.07 9.99 2.48
CA VAL A 400 -18.55 9.05 1.48
C VAL A 400 -17.12 8.59 1.77
N GLN A 401 -16.23 9.53 2.05
CA GLN A 401 -14.82 9.21 2.29
C GLN A 401 -14.62 8.39 3.57
N GLY A 402 -15.42 8.64 4.60
CA GLY A 402 -15.42 7.84 5.82
C GLY A 402 -15.80 6.40 5.53
N LEU A 403 -16.98 6.19 4.91
CA LEU A 403 -17.48 4.88 4.52
C LEU A 403 -16.48 4.12 3.64
N MET A 404 -15.91 4.78 2.63
CA MET A 404 -14.89 4.19 1.76
C MET A 404 -13.65 3.72 2.55
N HIS A 405 -13.15 4.53 3.49
CA HIS A 405 -11.96 4.14 4.26
C HIS A 405 -12.23 2.98 5.21
N VAL A 406 -13.43 2.85 5.76
CA VAL A 406 -13.84 1.70 6.57
C VAL A 406 -13.78 0.43 5.73
N VAL A 407 -14.47 0.39 4.58
CA VAL A 407 -14.50 -0.81 3.73
C VAL A 407 -13.12 -1.14 3.14
N LEU A 408 -12.32 -0.11 2.80
CA LEU A 408 -10.94 -0.32 2.34
C LEU A 408 -10.05 -0.93 3.44
N ALA A 409 -10.26 -0.58 4.69
CA ALA A 409 -9.51 -1.19 5.79
C ALA A 409 -9.92 -2.65 5.97
N CYS A 410 -11.21 -2.95 5.92
CA CYS A 410 -11.72 -4.32 5.94
C CYS A 410 -11.13 -5.14 4.77
N SER A 411 -11.14 -4.60 3.55
CA SER A 411 -10.58 -5.26 2.36
C SER A 411 -9.08 -5.51 2.49
N ALA A 412 -8.29 -4.53 2.93
CA ALA A 412 -6.84 -4.67 3.08
C ALA A 412 -6.44 -5.66 4.19
N LEU A 413 -7.27 -5.82 5.21
CA LEU A 413 -7.08 -6.78 6.29
C LEU A 413 -7.74 -8.13 6.00
N HIS A 414 -8.39 -8.27 4.84
CA HIS A 414 -9.18 -9.42 4.45
C HIS A 414 -10.30 -9.76 5.45
N TYR A 415 -10.71 -8.76 6.24
CA TYR A 415 -11.74 -8.92 7.26
C TYR A 415 -13.13 -8.70 6.66
N ARG A 416 -13.92 -9.75 6.59
CA ARG A 416 -15.31 -9.68 6.16
C ARG A 416 -16.25 -9.71 7.36
N ASP A 417 -17.03 -8.66 7.51
CA ASP A 417 -18.14 -8.57 8.46
C ASP A 417 -19.35 -8.01 7.72
N ASP A 418 -20.35 -8.85 7.51
CA ASP A 418 -21.53 -8.48 6.72
C ASP A 418 -22.32 -7.34 7.39
N ARG A 419 -22.27 -7.17 8.72
CA ARG A 419 -22.89 -6.04 9.41
C ARG A 419 -22.30 -4.70 8.95
N ILE A 420 -20.96 -4.62 8.86
CA ILE A 420 -20.25 -3.43 8.36
C ILE A 420 -20.57 -3.21 6.88
N LEU A 421 -20.43 -4.26 6.09
CA LEU A 421 -20.51 -4.16 4.63
C LEU A 421 -21.95 -3.81 4.17
N LEU A 422 -22.96 -4.42 4.76
CA LEU A 422 -24.37 -4.13 4.43
C LEU A 422 -24.78 -2.73 4.86
N ALA A 423 -24.40 -2.28 6.07
CA ALA A 423 -24.69 -0.92 6.54
C ALA A 423 -24.06 0.16 5.64
N VAL A 424 -22.82 -0.08 5.19
CA VAL A 424 -22.17 0.82 4.23
C VAL A 424 -22.86 0.76 2.87
N ALA A 425 -23.15 -0.43 2.35
CA ALA A 425 -23.80 -0.61 1.05
C ALA A 425 -25.19 0.05 0.99
N GLU A 426 -25.94 0.00 2.06
CA GLU A 426 -27.28 0.64 2.18
C GLU A 426 -27.17 2.17 2.15
N ARG A 427 -26.15 2.74 2.81
CA ARG A 427 -25.94 4.18 2.85
C ARG A 427 -25.44 4.78 1.54
N LEU A 428 -24.63 4.05 0.77
CA LEU A 428 -23.91 4.56 -0.39
C LEU A 428 -24.83 5.19 -1.47
N PRO A 429 -25.97 4.61 -1.89
CA PRO A 429 -26.81 5.20 -2.93
C PRO A 429 -27.35 6.59 -2.55
N SER A 430 -27.63 6.85 -1.28
CA SER A 430 -28.19 8.13 -0.82
C SER A 430 -27.19 9.32 -0.89
N VAL A 431 -25.91 9.04 -1.09
CA VAL A 431 -24.86 10.05 -1.21
C VAL A 431 -24.14 9.99 -2.56
N ALA A 432 -24.76 9.36 -3.56
CA ALA A 432 -24.18 9.10 -4.88
C ALA A 432 -23.64 10.35 -5.60
N ASN A 433 -24.31 11.47 -5.48
CA ASN A 433 -23.94 12.75 -6.11
C ASN A 433 -22.60 13.35 -5.61
N ARG A 434 -22.07 12.84 -4.50
CA ARG A 434 -20.81 13.31 -3.89
C ARG A 434 -19.59 12.48 -4.28
N TYR A 435 -19.76 11.45 -5.10
CA TYR A 435 -18.65 10.56 -5.49
C TYR A 435 -17.80 11.14 -6.62
N ARG A 436 -16.51 10.92 -6.51
CA ARG A 436 -15.56 10.99 -7.62
C ARG A 436 -15.37 9.59 -8.21
N SER A 437 -14.84 9.47 -9.42
CA SER A 437 -14.47 8.18 -10.01
C SER A 437 -13.59 7.34 -9.07
N LYS A 438 -12.63 7.99 -8.42
CA LYS A 438 -11.74 7.37 -7.44
C LYS A 438 -12.46 6.71 -6.27
N ASP A 439 -13.50 7.34 -5.76
CA ASP A 439 -14.23 6.84 -4.59
C ASP A 439 -15.08 5.62 -4.99
N ALA A 440 -15.77 5.70 -6.13
CA ALA A 440 -16.56 4.60 -6.69
C ALA A 440 -15.67 3.39 -7.02
N ALA A 441 -14.54 3.61 -7.68
CA ALA A 441 -13.60 2.56 -8.03
C ALA A 441 -13.07 1.80 -6.80
N LYS A 442 -12.69 2.55 -5.75
CA LYS A 442 -12.19 1.96 -4.50
C LYS A 442 -13.23 1.14 -3.76
N LEU A 443 -14.48 1.60 -3.77
CA LEU A 443 -15.59 0.86 -3.18
C LEU A 443 -15.86 -0.43 -3.96
N LEU A 444 -15.98 -0.36 -5.29
CA LEU A 444 -16.14 -1.53 -6.15
C LEU A 444 -15.03 -2.56 -5.90
N TRP A 445 -13.78 -2.09 -5.85
CA TRP A 445 -12.64 -2.93 -5.52
C TRP A 445 -12.78 -3.61 -4.15
N ALA A 446 -13.12 -2.84 -3.11
CA ALA A 446 -13.17 -3.35 -1.74
C ALA A 446 -14.30 -4.37 -1.56
N PHE A 447 -15.50 -4.08 -2.08
CA PHE A 447 -16.63 -5.00 -2.03
C PHE A 447 -16.38 -6.25 -2.88
N GLY A 448 -15.85 -6.09 -4.09
CA GLY A 448 -15.48 -7.20 -4.96
C GLY A 448 -14.40 -8.08 -4.33
N THR A 449 -13.35 -7.50 -3.74
CA THR A 449 -12.28 -8.25 -3.05
C THR A 449 -12.82 -9.08 -1.89
N LEU A 450 -13.75 -8.53 -1.09
CA LEU A 450 -14.36 -9.26 0.03
C LEU A 450 -15.45 -10.24 -0.41
N GLY A 451 -15.70 -10.37 -1.70
CA GLY A 451 -16.65 -11.35 -2.25
C GLY A 451 -18.10 -11.04 -1.91
N VAL A 452 -18.47 -9.76 -1.77
CA VAL A 452 -19.87 -9.35 -1.63
C VAL A 452 -20.55 -9.47 -2.98
N LEU A 453 -21.58 -10.30 -3.05
CA LEU A 453 -22.28 -10.57 -4.32
C LEU A 453 -23.38 -9.53 -4.60
N PRO A 454 -23.68 -9.25 -5.89
CA PRO A 454 -24.76 -8.34 -6.28
C PRO A 454 -26.12 -8.67 -5.66
N LYS A 455 -26.42 -9.95 -5.42
CA LYS A 455 -27.65 -10.39 -4.77
C LYS A 455 -27.79 -9.92 -3.33
N GLN A 456 -26.67 -9.75 -2.62
CA GLN A 456 -26.65 -9.28 -1.23
C GLN A 456 -26.88 -7.76 -1.13
N CYS A 457 -26.44 -7.00 -2.15
CA CYS A 457 -26.52 -5.54 -2.20
C CYS A 457 -26.98 -5.08 -3.60
N PRO A 458 -28.26 -5.27 -3.96
CA PRO A 458 -28.75 -5.09 -5.34
C PRO A 458 -28.56 -3.66 -5.87
N ASN A 459 -28.61 -2.65 -5.01
CA ASN A 459 -28.48 -1.24 -5.40
C ASN A 459 -27.04 -0.73 -5.45
N LEU A 460 -26.09 -1.43 -4.82
CA LEU A 460 -24.71 -0.98 -4.66
C LEU A 460 -23.98 -0.92 -6.00
N TYR A 461 -23.88 -2.06 -6.68
CA TYR A 461 -23.10 -2.19 -7.91
C TYR A 461 -23.65 -1.35 -9.06
N PRO A 462 -24.98 -1.33 -9.32
CA PRO A 462 -25.54 -0.45 -10.34
C PRO A 462 -25.25 1.04 -10.06
N CYS A 463 -25.42 1.48 -8.81
CA CYS A 463 -25.13 2.86 -8.38
C CYS A 463 -23.67 3.24 -8.65
N LEU A 464 -22.71 2.44 -8.17
CA LEU A 464 -21.29 2.73 -8.35
C LEU A 464 -20.84 2.64 -9.81
N THR A 465 -21.42 1.73 -10.59
CA THR A 465 -21.16 1.60 -12.03
C THR A 465 -21.70 2.83 -12.80
N ALA A 466 -22.88 3.34 -12.43
CA ALA A 466 -23.44 4.57 -13.01
C ALA A 466 -22.50 5.77 -12.78
N ILE A 467 -21.92 5.89 -11.57
CA ILE A 467 -20.95 6.95 -11.26
C ILE A 467 -19.71 6.85 -12.15
N LEU A 468 -19.19 5.63 -12.42
CA LEU A 468 -18.06 5.47 -13.36
C LEU A 468 -18.44 5.95 -14.76
N ARG A 469 -19.69 5.70 -15.23
CA ARG A 469 -20.17 6.18 -16.52
C ARG A 469 -20.29 7.70 -16.58
N GLU A 470 -20.74 8.34 -15.50
CA GLU A 470 -20.87 9.79 -15.41
C GLU A 470 -19.51 10.51 -15.37
N ARG A 471 -18.49 9.85 -14.81
CA ARG A 471 -17.17 10.44 -14.56
C ARG A 471 -16.08 10.02 -15.56
N GLN A 472 -16.45 9.65 -16.78
CA GLN A 472 -15.49 9.16 -17.79
C GLN A 472 -14.37 10.15 -18.11
N ILE A 473 -14.63 11.45 -18.04
CA ILE A 473 -13.63 12.50 -18.30
C ILE A 473 -12.46 12.40 -17.31
N GLU A 474 -12.71 11.96 -16.06
CA GLU A 474 -11.66 11.82 -15.06
C GLU A 474 -10.64 10.72 -15.44
N PHE A 475 -11.01 9.74 -16.28
CA PHE A 475 -10.13 8.65 -16.71
C PHE A 475 -9.05 9.09 -17.70
N GLN A 476 -9.19 10.26 -18.31
CA GLN A 476 -8.13 10.84 -19.14
C GLN A 476 -6.89 11.17 -18.32
N GLN A 477 -7.10 11.62 -17.08
CA GLN A 477 -6.04 11.97 -16.15
C GLN A 477 -5.70 10.82 -15.19
N TYR A 478 -6.68 9.96 -14.85
CA TYR A 478 -6.57 8.91 -13.84
C TYR A 478 -7.10 7.56 -14.39
N PRO A 479 -6.37 6.90 -15.32
CA PRO A 479 -6.81 5.64 -15.93
C PRO A 479 -6.98 4.51 -14.90
N GLU A 480 -6.20 4.53 -13.82
CA GLU A 480 -6.27 3.56 -12.75
C GLU A 480 -7.64 3.51 -12.04
N HIS A 481 -8.41 4.59 -12.05
CA HIS A 481 -9.74 4.58 -11.45
C HIS A 481 -10.69 3.66 -12.21
N LEU A 482 -10.65 3.68 -13.55
CA LEU A 482 -11.47 2.79 -14.37
C LEU A 482 -11.06 1.33 -14.18
N LEU A 483 -9.75 1.04 -14.29
CA LEU A 483 -9.22 -0.33 -14.17
C LEU A 483 -9.53 -0.93 -12.80
N THR A 484 -9.30 -0.17 -11.72
CA THR A 484 -9.61 -0.59 -10.35
C THR A 484 -11.11 -0.92 -10.19
N GLY A 485 -11.99 -0.07 -10.72
CA GLY A 485 -13.44 -0.30 -10.66
C GLY A 485 -13.87 -1.54 -11.43
N LEU A 486 -13.35 -1.72 -12.64
CA LEU A 486 -13.68 -2.88 -13.50
C LEU A 486 -13.17 -4.19 -12.90
N LEU A 487 -11.98 -4.21 -12.30
CA LEU A 487 -11.50 -5.39 -11.58
C LEU A 487 -12.40 -5.74 -10.40
N GLY A 488 -12.84 -4.75 -9.62
CA GLY A 488 -13.79 -4.97 -8.54
C GLY A 488 -15.13 -5.54 -9.02
N LEU A 489 -15.63 -5.06 -10.15
CA LEU A 489 -16.82 -5.59 -10.82
C LEU A 489 -16.60 -7.03 -11.33
N ALA A 490 -15.46 -7.31 -11.96
CA ALA A 490 -15.11 -8.64 -12.44
C ALA A 490 -15.03 -9.65 -11.28
N PHE A 491 -14.53 -9.26 -10.11
CA PHE A 491 -14.54 -10.12 -8.92
C PHE A 491 -15.96 -10.49 -8.48
N ALA A 492 -16.90 -9.55 -8.61
CA ALA A 492 -18.31 -9.76 -8.32
C ALA A 492 -19.09 -10.48 -9.46
N GLY A 493 -18.45 -10.78 -10.58
CA GLY A 493 -19.07 -11.42 -11.75
C GLY A 493 -19.87 -10.45 -12.61
N LEU A 494 -19.56 -9.16 -12.56
CA LEU A 494 -20.21 -8.11 -13.36
C LEU A 494 -19.24 -7.57 -14.40
N LEU A 495 -19.64 -7.60 -15.68
CA LEU A 495 -18.78 -7.23 -16.81
C LEU A 495 -19.51 -6.22 -17.71
N PRO A 496 -19.51 -4.92 -17.39
CA PRO A 496 -20.15 -3.89 -18.20
C PRO A 496 -19.35 -3.68 -19.49
N GLU A 497 -19.90 -4.16 -20.63
CA GLU A 497 -19.21 -4.16 -21.92
C GLU A 497 -18.85 -2.76 -22.43
N ASP A 498 -19.67 -1.75 -22.12
CA ASP A 498 -19.42 -0.35 -22.45
C ASP A 498 -18.14 0.20 -21.80
N LEU A 499 -17.97 -0.04 -20.50
CA LEU A 499 -16.79 0.41 -19.76
C LEU A 499 -15.55 -0.46 -20.08
N LEU A 500 -15.76 -1.77 -20.34
CA LEU A 500 -14.67 -2.64 -20.80
C LEU A 500 -14.17 -2.25 -22.18
N SER A 501 -15.09 -1.88 -23.11
CA SER A 501 -14.72 -1.35 -24.43
C SER A 501 -13.93 -0.07 -24.33
N LEU A 502 -14.28 0.81 -23.40
CA LEU A 502 -13.50 2.02 -23.12
C LEU A 502 -12.10 1.69 -22.61
N ALA A 503 -11.98 0.79 -21.60
CA ALA A 503 -10.71 0.44 -20.97
C ALA A 503 -9.75 -0.31 -21.90
N LEU A 504 -10.27 -1.12 -22.83
CA LEU A 504 -9.50 -1.91 -23.79
C LEU A 504 -9.39 -1.21 -25.16
N SER A 505 -9.90 0.02 -25.31
CA SER A 505 -9.70 0.82 -26.52
C SER A 505 -8.22 1.12 -26.73
N GLU A 506 -7.80 1.20 -27.98
CA GLU A 506 -6.39 1.47 -28.33
C GLU A 506 -5.89 2.77 -27.71
N GLU A 507 -6.71 3.82 -27.71
CA GLU A 507 -6.35 5.12 -27.13
C GLU A 507 -6.10 5.01 -25.62
N PHE A 508 -6.99 4.32 -24.90
CA PHE A 508 -6.85 4.15 -23.45
C PHE A 508 -5.63 3.27 -23.10
N VAL A 509 -5.46 2.15 -23.82
CA VAL A 509 -4.33 1.23 -23.63
C VAL A 509 -3.00 1.95 -23.88
N ASN A 510 -2.87 2.72 -24.97
CA ASN A 510 -1.64 3.47 -25.28
C ASN A 510 -1.35 4.50 -24.17
N ARG A 511 -2.36 5.18 -23.65
CA ARG A 511 -2.21 6.13 -22.54
C ARG A 511 -1.75 5.45 -21.25
N ALA A 512 -2.38 4.35 -20.89
CA ALA A 512 -2.03 3.58 -19.70
C ALA A 512 -0.65 2.92 -19.80
N CYS A 513 -0.25 2.45 -20.99
CA CYS A 513 1.06 1.83 -21.22
C CYS A 513 2.20 2.85 -21.27
N ASN A 514 1.93 4.09 -21.68
CA ASN A 514 2.92 5.17 -21.69
C ASN A 514 3.27 5.68 -20.28
N SER A 515 2.40 5.45 -19.29
CA SER A 515 2.76 5.62 -17.90
C SER A 515 3.71 4.52 -17.51
N GLN A 516 4.90 4.59 -17.30
CA GLN A 516 5.88 3.51 -16.94
C GLN A 516 5.43 2.56 -15.80
N GLU A 517 4.14 2.55 -15.47
CA GLU A 517 3.55 1.76 -14.41
C GLU A 517 3.18 0.36 -14.88
N LEU A 518 3.99 -0.61 -14.52
CA LEU A 518 3.76 -2.04 -14.80
C LEU A 518 2.39 -2.52 -14.26
N GLU A 519 1.91 -1.94 -13.18
CA GLU A 519 0.64 -2.35 -12.56
C GLU A 519 -0.56 -2.09 -13.47
N LEU A 520 -0.58 -0.97 -14.21
CA LEU A 520 -1.66 -0.70 -15.18
C LEU A 520 -1.68 -1.71 -16.32
N LYS A 521 -0.50 -2.14 -16.81
CA LYS A 521 -0.41 -3.21 -17.83
C LYS A 521 -0.96 -4.54 -17.31
N LYS A 522 -0.69 -4.88 -16.05
CA LYS A 522 -1.23 -6.09 -15.42
C LYS A 522 -2.74 -6.03 -15.26
N ASP A 523 -3.27 -4.89 -14.82
CA ASP A 523 -4.70 -4.69 -14.65
C ASP A 523 -5.44 -4.82 -15.99
N LEU A 524 -4.90 -4.20 -17.05
CA LEU A 524 -5.39 -4.34 -18.42
C LEU A 524 -5.36 -5.80 -18.88
N PHE A 525 -4.26 -6.51 -18.62
CA PHE A 525 -4.10 -7.90 -19.01
C PHE A 525 -5.09 -8.82 -18.26
N THR A 526 -5.34 -8.53 -16.98
CA THR A 526 -6.35 -9.26 -16.18
C THR A 526 -7.75 -9.04 -16.76
N LEU A 527 -8.11 -7.84 -17.15
CA LEU A 527 -9.39 -7.53 -17.77
C LEU A 527 -9.51 -8.16 -19.16
N ASP A 528 -8.46 -8.09 -19.99
CA ASP A 528 -8.43 -8.72 -21.31
C ASP A 528 -8.65 -10.23 -21.20
N GLY A 529 -7.92 -10.92 -20.33
CA GLY A 529 -8.09 -12.35 -20.09
C GLY A 529 -9.51 -12.71 -19.60
N THR A 530 -10.06 -11.86 -18.72
CA THR A 530 -11.42 -12.02 -18.22
C THR A 530 -12.47 -11.89 -19.34
N VAL A 531 -12.35 -10.87 -20.20
CA VAL A 531 -13.21 -10.69 -21.38
C VAL A 531 -13.13 -11.91 -22.30
N GLY A 532 -11.90 -12.41 -22.55
CA GLY A 532 -11.72 -13.58 -23.41
C GLY A 532 -12.39 -14.87 -22.94
N LEU A 533 -12.49 -15.06 -21.64
CA LEU A 533 -13.09 -16.27 -21.05
C LEU A 533 -14.56 -16.11 -20.71
N GLU A 534 -14.97 -14.99 -20.17
CA GLU A 534 -16.32 -14.78 -19.66
C GLU A 534 -17.27 -14.14 -20.69
N LEU A 535 -16.73 -13.41 -21.70
CA LEU A 535 -17.48 -12.75 -22.75
C LEU A 535 -16.99 -13.17 -24.17
N PRO A 536 -16.93 -14.46 -24.52
CA PRO A 536 -16.33 -14.91 -25.78
C PRO A 536 -17.07 -14.43 -27.05
N LYS A 537 -18.31 -13.99 -26.91
CA LYS A 537 -19.14 -13.47 -28.02
C LYS A 537 -19.23 -11.97 -28.08
N SER A 538 -18.55 -11.25 -27.14
CA SER A 538 -18.58 -9.80 -27.08
C SER A 538 -17.70 -9.16 -28.16
N THR A 539 -18.10 -7.95 -28.56
CA THR A 539 -17.32 -7.10 -29.48
C THR A 539 -16.31 -6.21 -28.79
N VAL A 540 -16.09 -6.41 -27.49
CA VAL A 540 -15.10 -5.66 -26.72
C VAL A 540 -13.70 -5.82 -27.33
N PRO A 541 -12.95 -4.73 -27.56
CA PRO A 541 -11.59 -4.78 -28.07
C PRO A 541 -10.69 -5.66 -27.20
N ARG A 542 -9.64 -6.20 -27.83
CA ARG A 542 -8.67 -7.05 -27.14
C ARG A 542 -7.27 -6.43 -27.19
N LEU A 543 -6.45 -6.67 -26.19
CA LEU A 543 -5.07 -6.24 -26.17
C LEU A 543 -4.28 -6.84 -27.35
N SER A 544 -3.32 -6.07 -27.87
CA SER A 544 -2.39 -6.58 -28.91
C SER A 544 -1.63 -7.80 -28.40
N LEU A 545 -1.25 -8.70 -29.32
CA LEU A 545 -0.49 -9.91 -29.00
C LEU A 545 0.84 -9.54 -28.28
N ALA A 546 1.52 -8.50 -28.77
CA ALA A 546 2.78 -8.03 -28.19
C ALA A 546 2.66 -7.65 -26.70
N ILE A 547 1.62 -6.90 -26.32
CA ILE A 547 1.40 -6.53 -24.91
C ILE A 547 1.08 -7.79 -24.08
N ARG A 548 0.26 -8.69 -24.61
CA ARG A 548 -0.08 -9.94 -23.90
C ARG A 548 1.15 -10.81 -23.67
N GLU A 549 2.02 -10.96 -24.65
CA GLU A 549 3.27 -11.74 -24.54
C GLU A 549 4.25 -11.08 -23.57
N GLU A 550 4.46 -9.74 -23.67
CA GLU A 550 5.30 -8.99 -22.74
C GLU A 550 4.88 -9.22 -21.30
N VAL A 551 3.58 -8.99 -21.00
CA VAL A 551 3.09 -9.12 -19.62
C VAL A 551 3.10 -10.57 -19.15
N THR A 552 2.76 -11.53 -20.01
CA THR A 552 2.83 -12.97 -19.70
C THR A 552 4.25 -13.36 -19.29
N LYS A 553 5.27 -12.94 -20.06
CA LYS A 553 6.67 -13.22 -19.72
C LYS A 553 7.08 -12.64 -18.38
N LEU A 554 6.75 -11.36 -18.13
CA LEU A 554 7.06 -10.72 -16.86
C LEU A 554 6.40 -11.43 -15.66
N LEU A 555 5.14 -11.84 -15.81
CA LEU A 555 4.41 -12.56 -14.77
C LEU A 555 4.96 -13.98 -14.56
N TRP A 556 5.38 -14.64 -15.63
CA TRP A 556 5.99 -15.96 -15.57
C TRP A 556 7.35 -15.92 -14.86
N ASP A 557 8.23 -14.99 -15.23
CA ASP A 557 9.54 -14.82 -14.59
C ASP A 557 9.39 -14.57 -13.09
N PHE A 558 8.43 -13.73 -12.72
CA PHE A 558 8.10 -13.50 -11.32
C PHE A 558 7.56 -14.76 -10.65
N ALA A 559 6.65 -15.48 -11.27
CA ALA A 559 6.06 -16.68 -10.69
C ALA A 559 7.09 -17.79 -10.52
N GLN A 560 8.02 -17.95 -11.45
CA GLN A 560 9.11 -18.91 -11.32
C GLN A 560 10.05 -18.60 -10.16
N SER A 561 10.42 -17.33 -9.98
CA SER A 561 11.35 -16.93 -8.92
C SER A 561 10.77 -16.96 -7.51
N ASP A 562 9.46 -16.78 -7.36
CA ASP A 562 8.79 -16.69 -6.07
C ASP A 562 7.82 -17.87 -5.81
N ILE A 563 6.75 -17.97 -6.60
CA ILE A 563 5.64 -18.91 -6.30
C ILE A 563 6.08 -20.36 -6.49
N CYS A 564 6.81 -20.66 -7.58
CA CYS A 564 7.27 -22.00 -7.89
C CYS A 564 8.30 -22.55 -6.89
N GLN A 565 8.98 -21.69 -6.16
CA GLN A 565 10.00 -22.05 -5.19
C GLN A 565 9.46 -22.27 -3.77
N LYS A 566 8.17 -22.08 -3.57
CA LYS A 566 7.55 -22.27 -2.25
C LYS A 566 7.53 -23.74 -1.87
N PRO A 567 8.02 -24.09 -0.64
CA PRO A 567 8.08 -25.48 -0.20
C PRO A 567 6.77 -26.24 -0.35
N GLU A 568 5.65 -25.57 -0.06
CA GLU A 568 4.31 -26.15 -0.13
C GLU A 568 3.86 -26.47 -1.57
N VAL A 569 4.37 -25.73 -2.57
CA VAL A 569 4.09 -25.97 -3.99
C VAL A 569 5.01 -27.08 -4.52
N LEU A 570 6.30 -27.05 -4.16
CA LEU A 570 7.26 -28.08 -4.56
C LEU A 570 6.87 -29.44 -3.98
N GLU A 571 6.48 -29.48 -2.73
CA GLU A 571 6.02 -30.71 -2.09
C GLU A 571 4.71 -31.24 -2.71
N ALA A 572 3.76 -30.37 -3.05
CA ALA A 572 2.54 -30.78 -3.73
C ALA A 572 2.85 -31.36 -5.12
N GLU A 573 3.78 -30.77 -5.85
CA GLU A 573 4.25 -31.26 -7.15
C GLU A 573 4.90 -32.64 -7.02
N ASP A 574 5.80 -32.82 -6.04
CA ASP A 574 6.49 -34.10 -5.80
C ASP A 574 5.50 -35.22 -5.41
N VAL A 575 4.58 -34.93 -4.48
CA VAL A 575 3.56 -35.89 -4.07
C VAL A 575 2.64 -36.27 -5.25
N LEU A 576 2.26 -35.31 -6.10
CA LEU A 576 1.46 -35.60 -7.31
C LEU A 576 2.22 -36.46 -8.31
N ARG A 577 3.50 -36.17 -8.58
CA ARG A 577 4.34 -36.99 -9.45
C ARG A 577 4.46 -38.42 -8.96
N ASN A 578 4.67 -38.59 -7.66
CA ASN A 578 4.74 -39.91 -7.03
C ASN A 578 3.40 -40.64 -7.10
N LEU A 579 2.28 -39.93 -6.88
CA LEU A 579 0.94 -40.54 -6.93
C LEU A 579 0.57 -40.99 -8.34
N LEU A 580 0.92 -40.22 -9.37
CA LEU A 580 0.51 -40.41 -10.76
C LEU A 580 1.53 -41.22 -11.58
N GLY A 581 2.71 -41.53 -10.99
CA GLY A 581 3.70 -42.41 -11.62
C GLY A 581 4.73 -41.71 -12.51
N GLY A 582 4.92 -40.40 -12.40
CA GLY A 582 6.01 -39.70 -13.06
C GLY A 582 5.78 -38.25 -13.41
N GLU A 583 6.86 -37.61 -13.89
CA GLU A 583 6.86 -36.17 -14.23
C GLU A 583 5.93 -35.83 -15.41
N MET A 584 5.75 -36.74 -16.35
CA MET A 584 4.96 -36.51 -17.55
C MET A 584 3.45 -36.29 -17.25
N PHE A 585 2.97 -36.64 -16.07
CA PHE A 585 1.56 -36.54 -15.68
C PHE A 585 1.22 -35.23 -14.94
N VAL A 586 2.24 -34.44 -14.54
CA VAL A 586 2.06 -33.20 -13.79
C VAL A 586 2.80 -32.06 -14.44
N ARG A 587 2.09 -31.01 -14.85
CA ARG A 587 2.66 -29.82 -15.43
C ARG A 587 2.45 -28.60 -14.52
N LYS A 588 3.53 -28.00 -14.08
CA LYS A 588 3.52 -26.77 -13.27
C LYS A 588 3.62 -25.55 -14.17
N HIS A 589 2.54 -24.79 -14.31
CA HIS A 589 2.50 -23.57 -15.14
C HIS A 589 1.35 -22.64 -14.76
N MET A 590 1.26 -21.49 -15.47
CA MET A 590 0.11 -20.59 -15.35
C MET A 590 -0.98 -21.00 -16.35
N ILE A 591 -2.01 -21.70 -15.90
CA ILE A 591 -3.18 -22.05 -16.75
C ILE A 591 -3.87 -20.76 -17.21
N LEU A 592 -4.00 -19.79 -16.31
CA LEU A 592 -4.55 -18.45 -16.57
C LEU A 592 -3.45 -17.40 -16.40
N PRO A 593 -2.67 -17.08 -17.46
CA PRO A 593 -1.51 -16.18 -17.35
C PRO A 593 -1.86 -14.81 -16.78
N HIS A 594 -3.04 -14.28 -17.12
CA HIS A 594 -3.51 -12.97 -16.67
C HIS A 594 -3.83 -12.87 -15.17
N LEU A 595 -3.90 -14.00 -14.44
CA LEU A 595 -4.17 -14.02 -12.98
C LEU A 595 -2.92 -14.26 -12.13
N ARG A 596 -1.73 -14.30 -12.75
CA ARG A 596 -0.45 -14.43 -12.06
C ARG A 596 -0.45 -15.53 -10.99
N SER A 597 -0.82 -16.72 -11.37
CA SER A 597 -0.93 -17.85 -10.45
C SER A 597 -0.36 -19.11 -11.07
N ILE A 598 0.31 -19.91 -10.27
CA ILE A 598 0.80 -21.23 -10.66
C ILE A 598 -0.23 -22.27 -10.28
N ASP A 599 -0.44 -23.20 -11.20
CA ASP A 599 -1.30 -24.35 -11.06
C ASP A 599 -0.53 -25.61 -11.40
N LEU A 600 -0.89 -26.73 -10.80
CA LEU A 600 -0.41 -28.07 -11.16
C LEU A 600 -1.49 -28.71 -12.00
N GLU A 601 -1.25 -28.81 -13.32
CA GLU A 601 -2.18 -29.41 -14.28
C GLU A 601 -1.99 -30.91 -14.32
N VAL A 602 -3.11 -31.65 -14.24
CA VAL A 602 -3.19 -33.11 -14.31
C VAL A 602 -4.31 -33.49 -15.26
N HIS A 603 -4.09 -34.52 -16.05
CA HIS A 603 -5.09 -35.10 -16.96
C HIS A 603 -5.45 -36.50 -16.53
N LEU A 604 -6.75 -36.83 -16.49
CA LEU A 604 -7.26 -38.15 -16.21
C LEU A 604 -8.17 -38.60 -17.35
N ASP A 605 -8.16 -39.91 -17.63
CA ASP A 605 -9.13 -40.52 -18.53
C ASP A 605 -10.47 -40.80 -17.83
N ARG A 606 -11.43 -41.46 -18.55
CA ARG A 606 -12.70 -41.85 -17.98
C ARG A 606 -12.66 -42.89 -16.87
N ASN A 607 -11.52 -43.56 -16.73
CA ASN A 607 -11.29 -44.60 -15.72
C ASN A 607 -10.40 -44.06 -14.57
N ASP A 608 -10.29 -42.72 -14.47
CA ASP A 608 -9.45 -42.04 -13.51
C ASP A 608 -7.95 -42.43 -13.64
N GLN A 609 -7.50 -42.90 -14.84
CA GLN A 609 -6.09 -43.20 -15.09
C GLN A 609 -5.37 -41.94 -15.55
N PRO A 610 -4.10 -41.69 -15.04
CA PRO A 610 -3.31 -40.56 -15.47
C PRO A 610 -2.99 -40.60 -16.97
N VAL A 611 -3.19 -39.48 -17.64
CA VAL A 611 -2.83 -39.29 -19.06
C VAL A 611 -1.68 -38.27 -19.11
N PRO A 612 -0.62 -38.53 -19.90
CA PRO A 612 0.47 -37.56 -20.03
C PRO A 612 -0.05 -36.18 -20.47
N VAL A 613 0.40 -35.14 -19.81
CA VAL A 613 0.07 -33.77 -20.19
C VAL A 613 0.95 -33.42 -21.38
N SER A 614 0.41 -33.57 -22.61
CA SER A 614 1.12 -33.24 -23.84
C SER A 614 1.47 -31.75 -23.85
N SER A 615 2.71 -31.42 -24.19
CA SER A 615 3.15 -30.04 -24.46
C SER A 615 2.34 -29.51 -25.63
N GLY A 616 1.31 -28.71 -25.37
CA GLY A 616 0.50 -28.09 -26.43
C GLY A 616 1.33 -27.10 -27.26
N PRO A 617 0.89 -26.70 -28.46
CA PRO A 617 1.66 -25.93 -29.43
C PRO A 617 2.09 -24.52 -29.03
N CYS A 618 1.86 -24.10 -27.83
CA CYS A 618 2.24 -22.74 -27.33
C CYS A 618 3.70 -22.60 -26.84
N GLN A 619 4.49 -23.69 -26.76
CA GLN A 619 5.89 -23.61 -26.29
C GLN A 619 6.94 -24.04 -27.32
N GLU A 620 6.55 -24.61 -28.48
CA GLU A 620 7.53 -25.04 -29.49
C GLU A 620 8.16 -23.89 -30.27
N ASN A 621 7.63 -22.67 -30.21
CA ASN A 621 8.19 -21.50 -30.90
C ASN A 621 9.20 -20.68 -30.08
N LEU A 622 9.51 -21.07 -28.85
CA LEU A 622 10.50 -20.38 -28.02
C LEU A 622 11.79 -21.19 -27.74
N SER A 623 11.83 -22.46 -28.16
CA SER A 623 12.98 -23.34 -27.89
C SER A 623 13.78 -23.79 -29.08
N SER A 624 13.50 -23.37 -30.34
CA SER A 624 14.20 -23.83 -31.52
C SER A 624 14.88 -22.75 -32.37
N GLN A 625 15.27 -21.63 -31.78
CA GLN A 625 16.28 -20.75 -32.40
C GLN A 625 17.21 -20.22 -31.31
N ASN A 626 18.32 -20.88 -31.14
CA ASN A 626 19.66 -20.46 -30.78
C ASN A 626 20.35 -21.43 -29.82
N VAL A 627 20.76 -22.54 -30.38
CA VAL A 627 21.97 -23.20 -29.91
C VAL A 627 23.11 -22.48 -30.62
N ASP A 628 23.63 -21.44 -30.00
CA ASP A 628 24.97 -20.87 -30.08
C ASP A 628 24.99 -19.40 -29.66
N ALA A 629 24.69 -19.17 -28.39
CA ALA A 629 25.18 -17.98 -27.70
C ALA A 629 25.63 -18.44 -26.31
N ARG A 630 26.93 -18.54 -26.17
CA ARG A 630 27.62 -18.78 -24.90
C ARG A 630 27.14 -17.78 -23.86
N LEU A 631 26.16 -18.15 -23.08
CA LEU A 631 25.89 -17.52 -21.80
C LEU A 631 27.01 -17.95 -20.85
N SER A 632 28.03 -17.10 -20.68
CA SER A 632 28.92 -17.15 -19.54
C SER A 632 28.13 -16.69 -18.29
N GLY A 633 27.22 -17.55 -17.86
CA GLY A 633 26.74 -17.53 -16.49
C GLY A 633 27.85 -18.12 -15.64
N VAL A 634 28.34 -17.34 -14.67
CA VAL A 634 29.23 -17.85 -13.63
C VAL A 634 28.46 -18.90 -12.88
N THR A 635 28.71 -20.16 -13.19
CA THR A 635 28.27 -21.30 -12.40
C THR A 635 29.04 -21.19 -11.09
N ILE A 636 28.33 -21.01 -9.98
CA ILE A 636 28.93 -21.08 -8.65
C ILE A 636 29.25 -22.56 -8.44
N THR A 637 30.52 -22.91 -8.72
CA THR A 637 31.06 -24.22 -8.37
C THR A 637 31.39 -24.24 -6.90
N ASP A 638 31.40 -25.45 -6.30
CA ASP A 638 31.75 -25.66 -4.88
C ASP A 638 33.15 -25.09 -4.55
N ASP A 639 34.03 -24.98 -5.52
CA ASP A 639 35.33 -24.31 -5.40
C ASP A 639 35.21 -22.79 -5.18
N LEU A 640 34.24 -22.11 -5.77
CA LEU A 640 34.01 -20.69 -5.55
C LEU A 640 33.41 -20.44 -4.16
N LEU A 641 32.57 -21.34 -3.67
CA LEU A 641 32.03 -21.32 -2.31
C LEU A 641 33.16 -21.56 -1.29
N ALA A 642 34.08 -22.46 -1.57
CA ALA A 642 35.26 -22.72 -0.72
C ALA A 642 36.22 -21.51 -0.69
N GLN A 643 36.38 -20.78 -1.80
CA GLN A 643 37.19 -19.56 -1.86
C GLN A 643 36.57 -18.37 -1.12
N LEU A 644 35.25 -18.26 -1.09
CA LEU A 644 34.53 -17.20 -0.36
C LEU A 644 34.47 -17.44 1.16
N THR A 645 34.63 -18.70 1.61
CA THR A 645 34.65 -19.06 3.02
C THR A 645 36.06 -19.10 3.63
N ASN A 646 37.14 -19.08 2.81
CA ASN A 646 38.53 -19.17 3.25
C ASN A 646 39.32 -17.86 3.04
N THR A 647 38.86 -16.75 3.57
CA THR A 647 39.72 -15.60 3.81
C THR A 647 40.12 -15.53 5.26
N ARG A 648 41.19 -16.25 5.62
CA ARG A 648 42.26 -15.92 6.58
C ARG A 648 42.99 -17.17 7.05
N LYS A 649 44.15 -17.45 6.43
CA LYS A 649 45.37 -17.84 7.15
C LYS A 649 46.54 -17.89 6.17
N THR A 650 47.59 -17.24 6.57
CA THR A 650 48.92 -17.07 5.95
C THR A 650 49.68 -18.39 5.77
N PRO A 651 50.67 -18.39 4.85
CA PRO A 651 51.30 -19.63 4.33
C PRO A 651 52.47 -20.12 5.16
N VAL A 652 52.59 -21.42 5.31
CA VAL A 652 53.89 -22.08 5.55
C VAL A 652 53.96 -23.35 4.73
N GLN A 653 55.13 -23.49 4.16
CA GLN A 653 55.71 -24.41 3.18
C GLN A 653 55.42 -25.91 3.31
N ALA A 654 55.31 -26.47 2.10
CA ALA A 654 55.86 -27.69 1.53
C ALA A 654 56.21 -28.90 2.42
N SER A 655 55.70 -30.08 2.10
CA SER A 655 56.44 -31.18 1.52
C SER A 655 55.61 -32.49 1.37
N ASN A 656 55.75 -33.06 0.22
CA ASN A 656 55.62 -34.45 -0.23
C ASN A 656 55.17 -35.61 0.69
N GLN A 657 54.39 -36.46 0.12
CA GLN A 657 54.46 -37.94 -0.06
C GLN A 657 53.17 -38.67 0.33
N SER A 658 52.52 -39.16 -0.71
CA SER A 658 52.27 -40.56 -1.09
C SER A 658 51.55 -41.52 -0.12
N LEU A 659 50.49 -42.14 -0.71
CA LEU A 659 50.06 -43.57 -0.56
C LEU A 659 49.54 -44.04 0.83
N THR A 660 48.34 -44.45 0.94
CA THR A 660 47.84 -45.85 0.82
C THR A 660 46.40 -45.99 1.31
N LYS A 661 45.70 -46.84 0.63
CA LYS A 661 44.42 -47.48 0.99
C LYS A 661 44.47 -48.07 2.40
N ILE A 662 43.35 -48.15 3.08
CA ILE A 662 42.80 -49.41 3.67
C ILE A 662 41.44 -49.17 4.35
N HIS A 663 40.60 -50.09 4.11
CA HIS A 663 39.27 -50.49 4.62
C HIS A 663 38.91 -50.30 6.09
N ARG A 664 37.58 -50.27 6.28
CA ARG A 664 36.77 -51.03 7.26
C ARG A 664 36.22 -50.26 8.46
N ALA A 665 34.94 -50.17 8.48
CA ALA A 665 33.92 -50.96 9.23
C ALA A 665 33.31 -50.25 10.43
N GLU A 666 31.99 -50.14 10.34
CA GLU A 666 30.98 -50.34 11.39
C GLU A 666 31.24 -49.81 12.80
N ALA A 667 30.36 -48.92 13.25
CA ALA A 667 29.71 -49.07 14.58
C ALA A 667 28.39 -48.27 14.61
N VAL A 668 27.33 -49.02 14.67
CA VAL A 668 25.97 -48.70 15.09
C VAL A 668 26.01 -48.05 16.47
N ARG A 669 25.24 -46.97 16.66
CA ARG A 669 24.62 -46.63 17.95
C ARG A 669 23.25 -46.03 17.74
N GLU A 670 22.28 -46.85 17.99
CA GLU A 670 20.88 -46.54 18.24
C GLU A 670 20.73 -45.47 19.31
N ARG A 671 19.86 -44.50 19.04
CA ARG A 671 19.09 -43.81 20.07
C ARG A 671 17.65 -43.79 19.61
N GLU A 672 16.90 -44.67 20.22
CA GLU A 672 15.45 -44.70 20.23
C GLU A 672 14.89 -43.36 20.69
N SER A 673 14.01 -42.77 19.92
CA SER A 673 13.03 -41.83 20.40
C SER A 673 11.65 -42.41 20.18
N ILE A 674 11.07 -42.79 21.27
CA ILE A 674 9.71 -43.25 21.47
C ILE A 674 8.76 -42.08 21.12
N PHE A 675 7.91 -42.30 20.18
CA PHE A 675 6.58 -41.77 19.84
C PHE A 675 6.41 -41.72 18.32
N ASN A 676 6.30 -42.92 17.72
CA ASN A 676 5.72 -43.11 16.41
C ASN A 676 4.48 -43.98 16.57
N VAL A 677 3.32 -43.35 16.75
CA VAL A 677 2.03 -44.00 16.43
C VAL A 677 1.67 -43.54 15.01
N GLY A 678 2.43 -44.06 14.06
CA GLY A 678 2.09 -44.03 12.64
C GLY A 678 1.45 -45.35 12.30
N ILE A 679 0.25 -45.32 11.75
CA ILE A 679 -0.34 -46.50 11.12
C ILE A 679 0.47 -46.70 9.83
N ASP A 680 1.36 -47.69 9.82
CA ASP A 680 2.02 -48.12 8.59
C ASP A 680 0.94 -48.66 7.65
N LEU A 681 0.68 -47.93 6.58
CA LEU A 681 -0.11 -48.43 5.46
C LEU A 681 0.68 -49.57 4.83
N THR A 682 0.22 -50.78 5.05
CA THR A 682 0.81 -51.96 4.40
C THR A 682 0.60 -51.89 2.91
N ASP A 683 1.51 -52.47 2.13
CA ASP A 683 1.43 -52.53 0.65
C ASP A 683 0.08 -53.08 0.17
N ASP A 684 -0.57 -53.96 0.98
CA ASP A 684 -1.90 -54.46 0.73
C ASP A 684 -3.00 -53.40 0.81
N LEU A 685 -2.85 -52.40 1.70
CA LEU A 685 -3.79 -51.28 1.80
C LEU A 685 -3.62 -50.30 0.62
N LEU A 686 -2.38 -50.10 0.21
CA LEU A 686 -2.04 -49.34 -1.02
C LEU A 686 -2.57 -50.03 -2.27
N MET A 687 -2.51 -51.37 -2.36
CA MET A 687 -3.11 -52.14 -3.45
C MET A 687 -4.63 -52.09 -3.44
N VAL A 688 -5.28 -52.05 -2.29
CA VAL A 688 -6.74 -51.94 -2.17
C VAL A 688 -7.20 -50.52 -2.56
N LEU A 689 -6.43 -49.49 -2.19
CA LEU A 689 -6.73 -48.11 -2.56
C LEU A 689 -6.46 -47.81 -4.06
N THR A 690 -5.54 -48.60 -4.67
CA THR A 690 -5.21 -48.46 -6.10
C THR A 690 -6.02 -49.39 -7.01
N LYS A 691 -6.79 -50.36 -6.47
CA LYS A 691 -7.67 -51.21 -7.25
C LYS A 691 -8.88 -50.43 -7.73
N SER A 692 -8.77 -49.96 -8.94
CA SER A 692 -9.84 -49.39 -9.77
C SER A 692 -11.11 -50.26 -9.77
N ARG A 693 -12.24 -49.73 -9.37
CA ARG A 693 -13.57 -50.32 -9.51
C ARG A 693 -13.86 -50.47 -11.00
N LYS A 694 -13.79 -51.68 -11.51
CA LYS A 694 -14.28 -52.01 -12.88
C LYS A 694 -15.76 -51.72 -12.96
N ARG A 695 -16.12 -50.62 -13.62
CA ARG A 695 -17.48 -50.39 -14.13
C ARG A 695 -17.65 -51.15 -15.46
N SER A 696 -18.72 -51.90 -15.61
CA SER A 696 -19.12 -52.56 -16.83
C SER A 696 -19.30 -51.59 -18.00
N PRO A 697 -18.92 -51.97 -19.22
CA PRO A 697 -18.98 -51.08 -20.39
C PRO A 697 -20.42 -50.99 -20.90
N HIS A 698 -21.02 -49.78 -20.83
CA HIS A 698 -22.07 -49.37 -21.74
C HIS A 698 -21.42 -48.60 -22.89
N LEU A 699 -21.55 -49.16 -24.10
CA LEU A 699 -21.13 -48.52 -25.34
C LEU A 699 -21.87 -47.20 -25.52
N ASP A 700 -21.14 -46.11 -25.65
CA ASP A 700 -21.55 -44.98 -26.47
C ASP A 700 -20.30 -44.33 -27.06
N ASP A 701 -20.15 -44.37 -28.36
CA ASP A 701 -19.06 -43.88 -29.16
C ASP A 701 -19.13 -42.36 -29.26
N SER A 702 -18.37 -41.66 -28.42
CA SER A 702 -17.98 -40.28 -28.67
C SER A 702 -16.65 -39.99 -27.96
N LYS A 703 -15.72 -39.34 -28.64
CA LYS A 703 -14.33 -38.90 -28.32
C LYS A 703 -13.85 -39.13 -26.87
N PRO A 704 -12.62 -39.56 -26.61
CA PRO A 704 -12.10 -39.76 -25.27
C PRO A 704 -12.18 -38.43 -24.51
N SER A 705 -13.14 -38.32 -23.58
CA SER A 705 -13.27 -37.13 -22.78
C SER A 705 -12.20 -37.18 -21.67
N ILE A 706 -11.08 -36.49 -21.92
CA ILE A 706 -10.03 -36.28 -20.93
C ILE A 706 -10.54 -35.26 -19.91
N GLN A 707 -10.52 -35.61 -18.64
CA GLN A 707 -10.81 -34.70 -17.54
C GLN A 707 -9.53 -33.94 -17.17
N ARG A 708 -9.55 -32.62 -17.35
CA ARG A 708 -8.45 -31.75 -16.97
C ARG A 708 -8.64 -31.22 -15.55
N LEU A 709 -7.61 -31.35 -14.70
CA LEU A 709 -7.62 -30.87 -13.33
C LEU A 709 -6.62 -29.72 -13.18
N ALA A 710 -7.02 -28.71 -12.42
CA ALA A 710 -6.17 -27.64 -11.96
C ALA A 710 -6.02 -27.76 -10.43
N VAL A 711 -4.89 -28.29 -9.98
CA VAL A 711 -4.61 -28.44 -8.57
C VAL A 711 -3.95 -27.15 -8.07
N GLN A 712 -4.54 -26.54 -7.06
CA GLN A 712 -4.17 -25.23 -6.52
C GLN A 712 -3.74 -25.31 -5.06
N VAL A 713 -2.49 -24.95 -4.77
CA VAL A 713 -2.03 -24.76 -3.40
C VAL A 713 -2.46 -23.36 -2.93
N THR A 714 -3.37 -23.31 -1.98
CA THR A 714 -3.94 -22.03 -1.53
C THR A 714 -3.40 -21.62 -0.16
N HIS A 715 -3.04 -20.35 -0.05
CA HIS A 715 -2.47 -19.76 1.16
C HIS A 715 -3.54 -19.01 1.96
N ARG A 716 -3.23 -18.68 3.22
CA ARG A 716 -4.11 -17.89 4.09
C ARG A 716 -4.58 -16.58 3.42
N ASN A 717 -3.72 -15.94 2.64
CA ASN A 717 -4.04 -14.67 1.97
C ASN A 717 -5.03 -14.81 0.79
N HIS A 718 -5.43 -16.03 0.44
CA HIS A 718 -6.46 -16.27 -0.57
C HIS A 718 -7.88 -16.22 0.01
N TYR A 719 -8.00 -16.22 1.33
CA TYR A 719 -9.27 -16.29 2.05
C TYR A 719 -9.51 -15.06 2.91
N CYS A 720 -10.76 -14.79 3.21
CA CYS A 720 -11.14 -13.83 4.23
C CYS A 720 -10.60 -14.28 5.59
N TYR A 721 -10.28 -13.31 6.44
CA TYR A 721 -9.68 -13.57 7.74
C TYR A 721 -10.55 -14.49 8.60
N ARG A 722 -9.98 -15.59 9.07
CA ARG A 722 -10.65 -16.62 9.89
C ARG A 722 -11.88 -17.29 9.26
N THR A 723 -12.01 -17.26 7.94
CA THR A 723 -13.07 -17.93 7.23
C THR A 723 -12.49 -18.75 6.08
N GLU A 724 -13.29 -19.65 5.54
CA GLU A 724 -12.95 -20.43 4.35
C GLU A 724 -13.44 -19.75 3.05
N GLN A 725 -13.93 -18.53 3.16
CA GLN A 725 -14.43 -17.79 2.01
C GLN A 725 -13.26 -17.20 1.21
N LEU A 726 -13.21 -17.54 -0.08
CA LEU A 726 -12.23 -16.98 -1.00
C LEU A 726 -12.41 -15.47 -1.19
N LEU A 727 -11.30 -14.76 -1.30
CA LEU A 727 -11.28 -13.39 -1.76
C LEU A 727 -11.66 -13.32 -3.25
N GLY A 728 -12.20 -12.20 -3.69
CA GLY A 728 -12.77 -12.01 -5.01
C GLY A 728 -11.85 -12.39 -6.18
N LEU A 729 -10.56 -12.07 -6.09
CA LEU A 729 -9.58 -12.48 -7.12
C LEU A 729 -9.47 -14.01 -7.24
N HIS A 730 -9.45 -14.72 -6.12
CA HIS A 730 -9.34 -16.19 -6.12
C HIS A 730 -10.67 -16.87 -6.49
N ALA A 731 -11.79 -16.24 -6.15
CA ALA A 731 -13.10 -16.66 -6.63
C ALA A 731 -13.22 -16.47 -8.15
N LEU A 732 -12.73 -15.35 -8.70
CA LEU A 732 -12.61 -15.11 -10.14
C LEU A 732 -11.77 -16.20 -10.81
N LYS A 733 -10.59 -16.50 -10.27
CA LYS A 733 -9.71 -17.55 -10.79
C LYS A 733 -10.41 -18.90 -10.85
N ARG A 734 -11.06 -19.33 -9.76
CA ARG A 734 -11.79 -20.59 -9.70
C ARG A 734 -12.90 -20.64 -10.74
N ARG A 735 -13.67 -19.56 -10.90
CA ARG A 735 -14.72 -19.43 -11.90
C ARG A 735 -14.16 -19.55 -13.33
N GLN A 736 -13.07 -18.88 -13.63
CA GLN A 736 -12.47 -18.87 -14.96
C GLN A 736 -11.81 -20.20 -15.32
N LEU A 737 -11.18 -20.89 -14.36
CA LEU A 737 -10.68 -22.26 -14.59
C LEU A 737 -11.81 -23.21 -14.92
N ALA A 738 -12.94 -23.13 -14.22
CA ALA A 738 -14.13 -23.94 -14.55
C ALA A 738 -14.66 -23.63 -15.95
N LEU A 739 -14.72 -22.35 -16.36
CA LEU A 739 -15.09 -21.93 -17.71
C LEU A 739 -14.10 -22.42 -18.78
N ALA A 740 -12.83 -22.53 -18.46
CA ALA A 740 -11.80 -23.09 -19.33
C ALA A 740 -11.85 -24.63 -19.39
N GLY A 741 -12.79 -25.26 -18.68
CA GLY A 741 -13.03 -26.71 -18.72
C GLY A 741 -12.14 -27.50 -17.75
N TYR A 742 -11.59 -26.84 -16.71
CA TYR A 742 -10.85 -27.52 -15.66
C TYR A 742 -11.74 -27.83 -14.44
N ARG A 743 -11.57 -29.02 -13.87
CA ARG A 743 -12.01 -29.30 -12.51
C ARG A 743 -10.97 -28.73 -11.55
N VAL A 744 -11.35 -27.78 -10.70
CA VAL A 744 -10.46 -27.18 -9.71
C VAL A 744 -10.37 -28.08 -8.48
N VAL A 745 -9.14 -28.42 -8.08
CA VAL A 745 -8.83 -29.15 -6.86
C VAL A 745 -8.03 -28.22 -5.95
N GLU A 746 -8.63 -27.80 -4.84
CA GLU A 746 -7.97 -26.89 -3.88
C GLU A 746 -7.28 -27.68 -2.78
N LEU A 747 -6.01 -27.31 -2.51
CA LEU A 747 -5.22 -27.76 -1.35
C LEU A 747 -5.15 -26.59 -0.36
N PRO A 748 -6.16 -26.44 0.53
CA PRO A 748 -6.22 -25.29 1.43
C PRO A 748 -5.09 -25.37 2.47
N HIS A 749 -4.56 -24.19 2.85
CA HIS A 749 -3.44 -24.10 3.79
C HIS A 749 -3.74 -24.75 5.15
N TRP A 750 -4.98 -24.79 5.62
CA TRP A 750 -5.37 -25.44 6.88
C TRP A 750 -5.37 -26.97 6.81
N GLU A 751 -5.47 -27.55 5.60
CA GLU A 751 -5.36 -28.98 5.36
C GLU A 751 -3.93 -29.37 4.94
N TRP A 752 -3.38 -28.70 3.92
CA TRP A 752 -2.11 -29.08 3.29
C TRP A 752 -0.88 -28.72 4.11
N PHE A 753 -0.81 -27.54 4.73
CA PHE A 753 0.40 -27.11 5.44
C PHE A 753 0.73 -27.94 6.68
N PRO A 754 -0.23 -28.41 7.48
CA PRO A 754 0.06 -29.37 8.54
C PRO A 754 0.68 -30.69 8.04
N LEU A 755 0.29 -31.14 6.84
CA LEU A 755 0.79 -32.36 6.23
C LEU A 755 2.25 -32.27 5.75
N LEU A 756 2.78 -31.07 5.53
CA LEU A 756 4.19 -30.90 5.08
C LEU A 756 5.20 -31.53 6.02
N ARG A 757 4.86 -31.69 7.30
CA ARG A 757 5.69 -32.32 8.34
C ARG A 757 5.32 -33.78 8.64
N ARG A 758 4.38 -34.33 7.91
CA ARG A 758 3.90 -35.69 8.06
C ARG A 758 4.61 -36.66 7.12
N SER A 759 4.33 -37.95 7.30
CA SER A 759 4.88 -39.00 6.45
C SER A 759 4.44 -38.88 4.99
N GLN A 760 5.23 -39.41 4.07
CA GLN A 760 4.91 -39.40 2.64
C GLN A 760 3.61 -40.16 2.35
N SER A 761 3.33 -41.23 3.12
CA SER A 761 2.10 -42.01 3.00
C SER A 761 0.84 -41.19 3.34
N GLU A 762 0.89 -40.35 4.40
CA GLU A 762 -0.23 -39.46 4.75
C GLU A 762 -0.48 -38.39 3.65
N LYS A 763 0.60 -37.82 3.08
CA LYS A 763 0.50 -36.88 1.97
C LYS A 763 -0.08 -37.50 0.71
N LEU A 764 0.37 -38.72 0.37
CA LEU A 764 -0.17 -39.47 -0.78
C LEU A 764 -1.64 -39.84 -0.57
N ALA A 765 -2.04 -40.30 0.62
CA ALA A 765 -3.43 -40.61 0.93
C ALA A 765 -4.33 -39.37 0.84
N TYR A 766 -3.89 -38.24 1.37
CA TYR A 766 -4.61 -36.98 1.24
C TYR A 766 -4.78 -36.55 -0.23
N MET A 767 -3.69 -36.57 -0.99
CA MET A 767 -3.71 -36.18 -2.39
C MET A 767 -4.59 -37.11 -3.23
N HIS A 768 -4.50 -38.43 -2.96
CA HIS A 768 -5.37 -39.42 -3.59
C HIS A 768 -6.86 -39.12 -3.34
N CYS A 769 -7.23 -38.83 -2.09
CA CYS A 769 -8.61 -38.44 -1.77
C CYS A 769 -9.03 -37.16 -2.52
N LYS A 770 -8.19 -36.14 -2.59
CA LYS A 770 -8.51 -34.87 -3.29
C LYS A 770 -8.67 -35.06 -4.79
N ILE A 771 -7.91 -35.92 -5.42
CA ILE A 771 -7.92 -36.14 -6.87
C ILE A 771 -9.06 -37.05 -7.27
N PHE A 772 -9.27 -38.22 -6.57
CA PHE A 772 -10.10 -39.29 -7.00
C PHE A 772 -11.46 -39.41 -6.27
N SER A 773 -11.59 -38.88 -5.02
CA SER A 773 -12.81 -39.07 -4.23
C SER A 773 -13.93 -38.06 -4.49
N CYS A 774 -13.69 -37.01 -5.30
CA CYS A 774 -14.70 -35.99 -5.60
C CYS A 774 -15.69 -36.40 -6.73
N SER A 775 -15.72 -37.67 -7.14
CA SER A 775 -16.69 -38.14 -8.16
C SER A 775 -18.08 -38.44 -7.60
N ASP A 776 -18.27 -38.51 -6.26
CA ASP A 776 -19.52 -38.97 -5.64
C ASP A 776 -20.49 -37.89 -5.12
N SER A 777 -20.17 -36.58 -5.27
CA SER A 777 -21.11 -35.51 -4.87
C SER A 777 -21.80 -34.83 -6.04
N LYS A 778 -22.43 -35.61 -6.91
CA LYS A 778 -23.53 -35.18 -7.79
C LYS A 778 -24.76 -35.98 -7.42
N ASN A 779 -25.48 -35.54 -6.39
CA ASN A 779 -26.91 -35.72 -6.21
C ASN A 779 -27.47 -34.51 -5.46
#